data_71ec3b207c8fb5d6b64959c8d94aff27
#
_entry.id   71ec3b207c8fb5d6b64959c8d94aff27
#
_cell.length_a   1.000
_cell.length_b   1.000
_cell.length_c   1.000
_cell.angle_alpha   90.00
_cell.angle_beta   90.00
_cell.angle_gamma   90.00
#
_symmetry.space_group_name_H-M   'P 1'
#
loop_
_entity.id
_entity.type
_entity.pdbx_description
1 polymer ?
#
loop_
_entity_poly.entity_id
_entity_poly.type
_entity_poly.pdbx_seq_one_letter_code
_entity_poly.pdbx_strand_id
1 'polypeptide(L)'
;MSQDLTRGRSLGSFRKEAKRWLKTIRENDAGARARLERALGSMPAEPSLREVQHALALELGFAGWTALKNATSAQLGSGAPTEAGRAALAQYEEMASALLEAYRTGTSEAMARHYAHTWHRRAWPAMRTYVQLDLGKRPAVDGADVDITIDDARKLVALEYGFTDWDAVRSFALGLADARDIVPKPVALTTEDGAVRRIVAGTRAISVAVGLLAEGQATGLDAHGQMTDAFLEELSRATSIQELRLGNSKLTDDGLRHLARLEHLRHLDLSMTAVTDAGLEVLHALPMLESVNLSWTRVSDAGVAHLTKCDRLRRVYLTGTAAGDGALRALVGKPNLAVLHTGNGVTNAGLPLLHEFPVFKTWQGDESRIALLSADAQPNQLALRGRITDDGIATLSGLDGLFALGLDDESLAITARAVASLESLGHLAWLSIDPDDPTMAAVARLPHVRHFSCQDTQAGDAGFAALAASQSIESIWGRRCHNLRTAGFVALAQMPKLRALSVSCLNVSDEGLATLPSFPSLRELVPMDVPDEGYRHIAQCSALESLVLMYCRDTSDRATEHIATLPKLRKYFASYTKITDRTPAILSTMDTLEEIEISGCPGLTDAGVAHLARLPRLRDLSISGQNLSPAAADVFPPRVRVRYNP
;
A
#
# COMPACT_ATOMS: atom_id res chain seq x y z
N MET A 1 0.86 -39.84 -31.96
CA MET A 1 2.11 -39.83 -31.15
C MET A 1 2.46 -38.49 -30.52
N SER A 2 2.10 -37.35 -31.11
CA SER A 2 2.43 -36.01 -30.51
C SER A 2 1.70 -35.66 -29.22
N GLN A 3 0.51 -36.21 -28.96
CA GLN A 3 -0.29 -35.89 -27.78
C GLN A 3 0.18 -36.53 -26.46
N ASP A 4 0.96 -37.63 -26.54
CA ASP A 4 1.45 -38.30 -25.30
C ASP A 4 2.68 -37.63 -24.70
N LEU A 5 3.49 -36.91 -25.48
CA LEU A 5 4.72 -36.26 -25.02
C LEU A 5 4.49 -34.97 -24.24
N THR A 6 3.28 -34.41 -24.33
CA THR A 6 2.89 -33.18 -23.61
C THR A 6 2.01 -33.43 -22.39
N ARG A 7 1.53 -34.67 -22.20
CA ARG A 7 0.60 -35.05 -21.14
C ARG A 7 1.19 -34.77 -19.76
N GLY A 8 0.55 -33.84 -19.00
CA GLY A 8 0.96 -33.48 -17.66
C GLY A 8 2.09 -32.43 -17.56
N ARG A 9 2.56 -31.87 -18.67
CA ARG A 9 3.60 -30.83 -18.67
C ARG A 9 3.01 -29.44 -18.95
N SER A 10 3.34 -28.47 -18.10
CA SER A 10 2.90 -27.08 -18.27
C SER A 10 3.76 -26.33 -19.30
N LEU A 11 3.20 -25.26 -19.89
CA LEU A 11 3.96 -24.33 -20.76
C LEU A 11 5.19 -23.77 -20.04
N GLY A 12 5.10 -23.53 -18.73
CA GLY A 12 6.22 -23.10 -17.88
C GLY A 12 7.36 -24.14 -17.83
N SER A 13 7.03 -25.45 -17.83
CA SER A 13 8.02 -26.52 -17.91
C SER A 13 8.79 -26.49 -19.25
N PHE A 14 8.08 -26.29 -20.35
CA PHE A 14 8.70 -26.18 -21.68
C PHE A 14 9.55 -24.92 -21.83
N ARG A 15 9.14 -23.79 -21.26
CA ARG A 15 9.95 -22.57 -21.19
C ARG A 15 11.25 -22.77 -20.41
N LYS A 16 11.20 -23.48 -19.28
CA LYS A 16 12.40 -23.80 -18.47
C LYS A 16 13.34 -24.73 -19.25
N GLU A 17 12.80 -25.71 -19.99
CA GLU A 17 13.59 -26.60 -20.83
C GLU A 17 14.29 -25.85 -21.97
N ALA A 18 13.56 -24.98 -22.68
CA ALA A 18 14.16 -24.16 -23.74
C ALA A 18 15.27 -23.23 -23.21
N LYS A 19 15.08 -22.61 -22.03
CA LYS A 19 16.12 -21.78 -21.39
C LYS A 19 17.36 -22.61 -21.02
N ARG A 20 17.19 -23.82 -20.45
CA ARG A 20 18.32 -24.71 -20.15
C ARG A 20 19.05 -25.10 -21.40
N TRP A 21 18.31 -25.52 -22.43
CA TRP A 21 18.90 -25.91 -23.72
C TRP A 21 19.70 -24.76 -24.34
N LEU A 22 19.17 -23.52 -24.35
CA LEU A 22 19.90 -22.35 -24.83
C LEU A 22 21.17 -22.09 -24.02
N LYS A 23 21.12 -22.23 -22.69
CA LYS A 23 22.30 -22.12 -21.84
C LYS A 23 23.39 -23.10 -22.21
N THR A 24 23.04 -24.39 -22.40
CA THR A 24 23.98 -25.44 -22.80
C THR A 24 24.59 -25.18 -24.18
N ILE A 25 23.80 -24.62 -25.11
CA ILE A 25 24.30 -24.21 -26.44
C ILE A 25 25.35 -23.08 -26.30
N ARG A 26 25.12 -22.10 -25.44
CA ARG A 26 26.06 -21.00 -25.18
C ARG A 26 27.33 -21.43 -24.47
N GLU A 27 27.27 -22.53 -23.73
CA GLU A 27 28.44 -23.21 -23.14
C GLU A 27 29.22 -24.07 -24.17
N ASN A 28 28.92 -23.95 -25.48
CA ASN A 28 29.52 -24.64 -26.59
C ASN A 28 29.39 -26.18 -26.56
N ASP A 29 28.36 -26.71 -25.94
CA ASP A 29 28.09 -28.14 -25.95
C ASP A 29 27.72 -28.62 -27.36
N ALA A 30 28.51 -29.55 -27.91
CA ALA A 30 28.35 -30.07 -29.26
C ALA A 30 27.03 -30.85 -29.43
N GLY A 31 26.58 -31.55 -28.38
CA GLY A 31 25.33 -32.32 -28.43
C GLY A 31 24.10 -31.41 -28.47
N ALA A 32 24.10 -30.34 -27.66
CA ALA A 32 23.02 -29.34 -27.63
C ALA A 32 22.92 -28.58 -28.96
N ARG A 33 24.05 -28.28 -29.60
CA ARG A 33 24.12 -27.62 -30.92
C ARG A 33 23.62 -28.55 -32.04
N ALA A 34 24.08 -29.80 -32.07
CA ALA A 34 23.62 -30.78 -33.03
C ALA A 34 22.11 -31.12 -32.88
N ARG A 35 21.58 -31.06 -31.66
CA ARG A 35 20.14 -31.19 -31.40
C ARG A 35 19.36 -30.02 -32.02
N LEU A 36 19.84 -28.76 -31.84
CA LEU A 36 19.20 -27.60 -32.42
C LEU A 36 19.20 -27.61 -33.93
N GLU A 37 20.35 -27.96 -34.54
CA GLU A 37 20.51 -28.07 -35.98
C GLU A 37 19.58 -29.12 -36.60
N ARG A 38 19.46 -30.28 -35.96
CA ARG A 38 18.50 -31.33 -36.39
C ARG A 38 17.06 -30.86 -36.35
N ALA A 39 16.69 -30.11 -35.34
CA ALA A 39 15.31 -29.63 -35.16
C ALA A 39 14.95 -28.52 -36.18
N LEU A 40 15.89 -27.62 -36.49
CA LEU A 40 15.66 -26.48 -37.39
C LEU A 40 16.08 -26.73 -38.84
N GLY A 41 16.83 -27.81 -39.11
CA GLY A 41 17.42 -28.08 -40.42
C GLY A 41 18.69 -27.27 -40.75
N SER A 42 19.06 -26.32 -39.95
CA SER A 42 20.28 -25.51 -40.03
C SER A 42 20.65 -24.91 -38.69
N MET A 43 21.95 -24.67 -38.45
CA MET A 43 22.42 -24.05 -37.22
C MET A 43 22.45 -22.54 -37.36
N PRO A 44 21.68 -21.76 -36.54
CA PRO A 44 21.78 -20.30 -36.49
C PRO A 44 23.17 -19.86 -36.01
N ALA A 45 23.70 -18.77 -36.56
CA ALA A 45 25.00 -18.23 -36.15
C ALA A 45 25.02 -17.85 -34.64
N GLU A 46 23.96 -17.21 -34.18
CA GLU A 46 23.72 -16.88 -32.78
C GLU A 46 22.31 -17.35 -32.35
N PRO A 47 22.19 -18.56 -31.80
CA PRO A 47 20.89 -19.08 -31.39
C PRO A 47 20.18 -18.24 -30.33
N SER A 48 18.98 -17.79 -30.66
CA SER A 48 18.09 -17.06 -29.76
C SER A 48 17.17 -18.00 -28.99
N LEU A 49 16.61 -17.51 -27.85
CA LEU A 49 15.60 -18.27 -27.11
C LEU A 49 14.37 -18.61 -27.96
N ARG A 50 14.00 -17.74 -28.90
CA ARG A 50 12.86 -17.94 -29.80
C ARG A 50 13.11 -19.10 -30.76
N GLU A 51 14.32 -19.25 -31.30
CA GLU A 51 14.71 -20.37 -32.18
C GLU A 51 14.77 -21.67 -31.41
N VAL A 52 15.31 -21.67 -30.18
CA VAL A 52 15.32 -22.88 -29.34
C VAL A 52 13.91 -23.28 -28.90
N GLN A 53 13.03 -22.34 -28.63
CA GLN A 53 11.62 -22.62 -28.37
C GLN A 53 10.92 -23.18 -29.58
N HIS A 54 11.21 -22.65 -30.79
CA HIS A 54 10.66 -23.17 -32.03
C HIS A 54 11.15 -24.59 -32.30
N ALA A 55 12.44 -24.85 -32.14
CA ALA A 55 13.04 -26.16 -32.27
C ALA A 55 12.45 -27.18 -31.29
N LEU A 56 12.27 -26.81 -30.03
CA LEU A 56 11.62 -27.66 -29.03
C LEU A 56 10.17 -28.00 -29.40
N ALA A 57 9.45 -27.06 -29.97
CA ALA A 57 8.08 -27.31 -30.43
C ALA A 57 8.06 -28.27 -31.63
N LEU A 58 9.01 -28.15 -32.58
CA LEU A 58 9.15 -29.05 -33.71
C LEU A 58 9.50 -30.48 -33.25
N GLU A 59 10.42 -30.67 -32.31
CA GLU A 59 10.74 -31.97 -31.71
C GLU A 59 9.53 -32.65 -31.06
N LEU A 60 8.64 -31.85 -30.48
CA LEU A 60 7.40 -32.33 -29.88
C LEU A 60 6.28 -32.57 -30.91
N GLY A 61 6.56 -32.38 -32.20
CA GLY A 61 5.62 -32.61 -33.30
C GLY A 61 4.61 -31.49 -33.55
N PHE A 62 4.90 -30.26 -33.08
CA PHE A 62 4.07 -29.08 -33.34
C PHE A 62 4.69 -28.22 -34.46
N ALA A 63 3.85 -27.52 -35.22
CA ALA A 63 4.30 -26.64 -36.30
C ALA A 63 5.14 -25.41 -35.80
N GLY A 64 5.28 -25.23 -34.50
CA GLY A 64 6.08 -24.19 -33.86
C GLY A 64 5.60 -23.84 -32.45
N TRP A 65 6.30 -22.90 -31.79
CA TRP A 65 6.05 -22.55 -30.41
C TRP A 65 4.61 -22.08 -30.12
N THR A 66 4.01 -21.33 -31.06
CA THR A 66 2.61 -20.89 -30.95
C THR A 66 1.65 -22.08 -30.97
N ALA A 67 1.90 -23.07 -31.82
CA ALA A 67 1.09 -24.30 -31.89
C ALA A 67 1.22 -25.13 -30.59
N LEU A 68 2.44 -25.25 -30.03
CA LEU A 68 2.67 -25.89 -28.73
C LEU A 68 1.98 -25.13 -27.60
N LYS A 69 2.07 -23.80 -27.59
CA LYS A 69 1.38 -22.94 -26.63
C LYS A 69 -0.14 -23.14 -26.67
N ASN A 70 -0.72 -23.10 -27.86
CA ASN A 70 -2.16 -23.30 -28.05
C ASN A 70 -2.60 -24.71 -27.66
N ALA A 71 -1.80 -25.75 -27.99
CA ALA A 71 -2.10 -27.12 -27.60
C ALA A 71 -2.00 -27.36 -26.09
N THR A 72 -1.02 -26.76 -25.41
CA THR A 72 -0.91 -26.82 -23.95
C THR A 72 -2.00 -26.01 -23.27
N SER A 73 -2.45 -24.90 -23.84
CA SER A 73 -3.62 -24.14 -23.36
C SER A 73 -4.92 -24.91 -23.65
N ALA A 74 -5.04 -25.59 -24.78
CA ALA A 74 -6.20 -26.43 -25.14
C ALA A 74 -6.28 -27.73 -24.30
N GLN A 75 -5.14 -28.28 -23.85
CA GLN A 75 -5.15 -29.42 -22.90
C GLN A 75 -5.62 -29.06 -21.51
N LEU A 76 -5.49 -27.80 -21.11
CA LEU A 76 -6.14 -27.24 -19.92
C LEU A 76 -7.64 -27.01 -20.15
N GLY A 77 -8.12 -27.03 -21.41
CA GLY A 77 -9.51 -26.73 -21.82
C GLY A 77 -10.29 -27.87 -22.49
N SER A 78 -9.75 -29.10 -22.65
CA SER A 78 -10.41 -30.18 -23.39
C SER A 78 -11.32 -31.12 -22.57
N GLY A 79 -11.44 -30.88 -21.26
CA GLY A 79 -12.53 -31.42 -20.45
C GLY A 79 -13.70 -30.42 -20.39
N ALA A 80 -14.95 -30.88 -20.45
CA ALA A 80 -16.08 -30.02 -20.09
C ALA A 80 -15.76 -29.40 -18.72
N PRO A 81 -16.04 -28.07 -18.52
CA PRO A 81 -15.72 -27.40 -17.25
C PRO A 81 -16.27 -28.19 -16.08
N THR A 82 -15.47 -28.45 -15.06
CA THR A 82 -15.92 -29.15 -13.84
C THR A 82 -17.02 -28.33 -13.16
N GLU A 83 -17.83 -28.97 -12.34
CA GLU A 83 -18.80 -28.23 -11.50
C GLU A 83 -18.10 -27.21 -10.60
N ALA A 84 -16.95 -27.58 -10.02
CA ALA A 84 -16.09 -26.72 -9.23
C ALA A 84 -15.59 -25.53 -10.05
N GLY A 85 -15.12 -25.74 -11.28
CA GLY A 85 -14.68 -24.65 -12.16
C GLY A 85 -15.80 -23.69 -12.56
N ARG A 86 -17.02 -24.20 -12.81
CA ARG A 86 -18.18 -23.34 -13.06
C ARG A 86 -18.57 -22.55 -11.83
N ALA A 87 -18.57 -23.17 -10.65
CA ALA A 87 -18.85 -22.50 -9.40
C ALA A 87 -17.81 -21.41 -9.07
N ALA A 88 -16.54 -21.65 -9.36
CA ALA A 88 -15.48 -20.67 -9.22
C ALA A 88 -15.67 -19.47 -10.16
N LEU A 89 -15.97 -19.72 -11.43
CA LEU A 89 -16.25 -18.64 -12.38
C LEU A 89 -17.49 -17.82 -11.97
N ALA A 90 -18.54 -18.48 -11.47
CA ALA A 90 -19.73 -17.79 -10.97
C ALA A 90 -19.43 -16.87 -9.78
N GLN A 91 -18.46 -17.21 -8.93
CA GLN A 91 -18.01 -16.33 -7.85
C GLN A 91 -17.32 -15.07 -8.38
N TYR A 92 -16.44 -15.18 -9.38
CA TYR A 92 -15.84 -14.00 -10.00
C TYR A 92 -16.87 -13.11 -10.73
N GLU A 93 -17.89 -13.71 -11.38
CA GLU A 93 -19.02 -12.96 -11.96
C GLU A 93 -19.83 -12.23 -10.89
N GLU A 94 -20.05 -12.86 -9.76
CA GLU A 94 -20.70 -12.24 -8.61
C GLU A 94 -19.89 -11.05 -8.07
N MET A 95 -18.56 -11.17 -7.97
CA MET A 95 -17.68 -10.07 -7.58
C MET A 95 -17.81 -8.88 -8.53
N ALA A 96 -17.83 -9.11 -9.84
CA ALA A 96 -17.98 -8.05 -10.82
C ALA A 96 -19.38 -7.40 -10.76
N SER A 97 -20.43 -8.20 -10.56
CA SER A 97 -21.80 -7.70 -10.42
C SER A 97 -21.96 -6.86 -9.16
N ALA A 98 -21.43 -7.33 -8.04
CA ALA A 98 -21.48 -6.62 -6.76
C ALA A 98 -20.70 -5.30 -6.80
N LEU A 99 -19.53 -5.27 -7.46
CA LEU A 99 -18.75 -4.05 -7.68
C LEU A 99 -19.54 -3.04 -8.53
N LEU A 100 -20.15 -3.49 -9.63
CA LEU A 100 -20.93 -2.64 -10.53
C LEU A 100 -22.11 -2.00 -9.80
N GLU A 101 -22.85 -2.81 -9.03
CA GLU A 101 -24.00 -2.33 -8.26
C GLU A 101 -23.58 -1.33 -7.17
N ALA A 102 -22.54 -1.65 -6.41
CA ALA A 102 -22.01 -0.76 -5.39
C ALA A 102 -21.54 0.57 -5.99
N TYR A 103 -20.87 0.54 -7.13
CA TYR A 103 -20.43 1.74 -7.83
C TYR A 103 -21.61 2.61 -8.31
N ARG A 104 -22.65 2.00 -8.87
CA ARG A 104 -23.79 2.72 -9.43
C ARG A 104 -24.71 3.30 -8.37
N THR A 105 -24.91 2.60 -7.27
CA THR A 105 -25.93 2.97 -6.28
C THR A 105 -25.35 3.63 -5.02
N GLY A 106 -24.14 3.24 -4.59
CA GLY A 106 -23.54 3.70 -3.34
C GLY A 106 -24.34 3.32 -2.09
N THR A 107 -25.39 2.48 -2.21
CA THR A 107 -26.24 2.10 -1.08
C THR A 107 -25.48 1.21 -0.10
N SER A 108 -25.82 1.28 1.18
CA SER A 108 -25.21 0.45 2.22
C SER A 108 -25.33 -1.04 1.93
N GLU A 109 -26.43 -1.48 1.33
CA GLU A 109 -26.66 -2.88 0.97
C GLU A 109 -25.74 -3.32 -0.18
N ALA A 110 -25.65 -2.54 -1.27
CA ALA A 110 -24.78 -2.84 -2.39
C ALA A 110 -23.31 -2.80 -1.98
N MET A 111 -22.92 -1.84 -1.13
CA MET A 111 -21.57 -1.76 -0.58
C MET A 111 -21.24 -2.97 0.32
N ALA A 112 -22.19 -3.41 1.16
CA ALA A 112 -22.01 -4.60 1.99
C ALA A 112 -21.83 -5.87 1.14
N ARG A 113 -22.63 -6.01 0.05
CA ARG A 113 -22.50 -7.13 -0.90
C ARG A 113 -21.13 -7.12 -1.58
N HIS A 114 -20.68 -5.98 -2.06
CA HIS A 114 -19.33 -5.85 -2.64
C HIS A 114 -18.24 -6.19 -1.61
N TYR A 115 -18.34 -5.71 -0.38
CA TYR A 115 -17.36 -5.99 0.68
C TYR A 115 -17.29 -7.45 1.10
N ALA A 116 -18.32 -8.25 0.84
CA ALA A 116 -18.27 -9.69 1.08
C ALA A 116 -17.30 -10.43 0.13
N HIS A 117 -16.93 -9.80 -0.99
CA HIS A 117 -16.13 -10.42 -2.04
C HIS A 117 -14.76 -9.77 -2.24
N THR A 118 -14.56 -8.55 -1.74
CA THR A 118 -13.28 -7.84 -1.86
C THR A 118 -12.53 -7.82 -0.54
N TRP A 119 -11.22 -7.76 -0.62
CA TRP A 119 -10.33 -7.52 0.52
C TRP A 119 -10.15 -6.02 0.82
N HIS A 120 -10.67 -5.12 -0.04
CA HIS A 120 -10.71 -3.68 0.20
C HIS A 120 -12.08 -3.27 0.75
N ARG A 121 -12.09 -2.59 1.87
CA ARG A 121 -13.27 -1.88 2.35
C ARG A 121 -13.08 -0.39 2.12
N ARG A 122 -13.44 0.06 0.92
CA ARG A 122 -13.34 1.48 0.55
C ARG A 122 -14.66 2.16 0.76
N ALA A 123 -14.66 3.31 1.43
CA ALA A 123 -15.83 4.18 1.45
C ALA A 123 -16.21 4.60 0.02
N TRP A 124 -17.49 4.94 -0.19
CA TRP A 124 -18.00 5.28 -1.51
C TRP A 124 -17.15 6.30 -2.30
N PRO A 125 -16.68 7.42 -1.72
CA PRO A 125 -15.82 8.35 -2.46
C PRO A 125 -14.50 7.70 -2.92
N ALA A 126 -13.90 6.87 -2.07
CA ALA A 126 -12.67 6.16 -2.41
C ALA A 126 -12.88 5.08 -3.48
N MET A 127 -14.07 4.45 -3.52
CA MET A 127 -14.43 3.51 -4.58
C MET A 127 -14.56 4.22 -5.93
N ARG A 128 -15.21 5.38 -5.99
CA ARG A 128 -15.29 6.19 -7.21
C ARG A 128 -13.92 6.49 -7.78
N THR A 129 -13.01 6.95 -6.93
CA THR A 129 -11.63 7.22 -7.30
C THR A 129 -10.95 5.96 -7.83
N TYR A 130 -11.01 4.85 -7.12
CA TYR A 130 -10.46 3.55 -7.53
C TYR A 130 -10.93 3.13 -8.93
N VAL A 131 -12.25 3.17 -9.18
CA VAL A 131 -12.83 2.78 -10.47
C VAL A 131 -12.33 3.67 -11.62
N GLN A 132 -12.32 4.98 -11.42
CA GLN A 132 -11.86 5.93 -12.44
C GLN A 132 -10.39 5.71 -12.80
N LEU A 133 -9.59 5.41 -11.79
CA LEU A 133 -8.16 5.31 -11.89
C LEU A 133 -7.70 4.02 -12.59
N ASP A 134 -8.21 2.87 -12.15
CA ASP A 134 -7.79 1.57 -12.69
C ASP A 134 -8.37 1.32 -14.08
N LEU A 135 -9.51 1.94 -14.42
CA LEU A 135 -10.04 1.90 -15.78
C LEU A 135 -9.42 2.94 -16.72
N GLY A 136 -8.77 3.98 -16.18
CA GLY A 136 -8.29 5.13 -16.97
C GLY A 136 -9.42 5.93 -17.62
N LYS A 137 -10.66 5.84 -17.10
CA LYS A 137 -11.83 6.55 -17.60
C LYS A 137 -11.97 7.89 -16.89
N ARG A 138 -12.36 8.92 -17.65
CA ARG A 138 -12.69 10.24 -17.11
C ARG A 138 -14.20 10.49 -17.22
N PRO A 139 -14.80 11.20 -16.26
CA PRO A 139 -16.18 11.65 -16.39
C PRO A 139 -16.33 12.61 -17.56
N ALA A 140 -17.47 12.57 -18.21
CA ALA A 140 -17.79 13.49 -19.30
C ALA A 140 -17.94 14.94 -18.83
N VAL A 141 -18.24 15.15 -17.54
CA VAL A 141 -18.37 16.45 -16.88
C VAL A 141 -17.60 16.37 -15.56
N ASP A 142 -16.82 17.41 -15.24
CA ASP A 142 -16.09 17.48 -13.97
C ASP A 142 -17.03 17.30 -12.77
N GLY A 143 -16.64 16.43 -11.87
CA GLY A 143 -17.43 16.08 -10.69
C GLY A 143 -18.53 15.02 -10.89
N ALA A 144 -18.78 14.59 -12.13
CA ALA A 144 -19.71 13.49 -12.41
C ALA A 144 -19.05 12.12 -12.24
N ASP A 145 -19.87 11.08 -12.10
CA ASP A 145 -19.40 9.71 -12.12
C ASP A 145 -19.09 9.24 -13.54
N VAL A 146 -18.08 8.40 -13.67
CA VAL A 146 -17.81 7.67 -14.90
C VAL A 146 -18.87 6.57 -15.04
N ASP A 147 -19.52 6.46 -16.19
CA ASP A 147 -20.38 5.29 -16.45
C ASP A 147 -19.49 4.06 -16.70
N ILE A 148 -19.78 2.99 -15.97
CA ILE A 148 -19.07 1.71 -16.09
C ILE A 148 -20.04 0.58 -16.47
N THR A 149 -19.54 -0.32 -17.30
CA THR A 149 -20.23 -1.52 -17.75
C THR A 149 -19.83 -2.73 -16.89
N ILE A 150 -20.53 -3.86 -17.09
CA ILE A 150 -20.13 -5.12 -16.46
C ILE A 150 -18.72 -5.57 -16.90
N ASP A 151 -18.34 -5.28 -18.14
CA ASP A 151 -16.98 -5.63 -18.63
C ASP A 151 -15.92 -4.75 -17.99
N ASP A 152 -16.21 -3.50 -17.66
CA ASP A 152 -15.33 -2.66 -16.86
C ASP A 152 -15.17 -3.23 -15.43
N ALA A 153 -16.25 -3.65 -14.81
CA ALA A 153 -16.21 -4.27 -13.48
C ALA A 153 -15.44 -5.60 -13.51
N ARG A 154 -15.61 -6.41 -14.55
CA ARG A 154 -14.81 -7.63 -14.78
C ARG A 154 -13.34 -7.32 -14.92
N LYS A 155 -12.98 -6.27 -15.68
CA LYS A 155 -11.58 -5.83 -15.81
C LYS A 155 -11.00 -5.42 -14.46
N LEU A 156 -11.74 -4.65 -13.66
CA LEU A 156 -11.30 -4.26 -12.32
C LEU A 156 -11.08 -5.46 -11.41
N VAL A 157 -12.02 -6.42 -11.40
CA VAL A 157 -11.86 -7.67 -10.65
C VAL A 157 -10.66 -8.46 -11.14
N ALA A 158 -10.45 -8.57 -12.45
CA ALA A 158 -9.26 -9.24 -12.99
C ALA A 158 -7.97 -8.59 -12.47
N LEU A 159 -7.85 -7.28 -12.56
CA LEU A 159 -6.68 -6.53 -12.09
C LEU A 159 -6.47 -6.67 -10.57
N GLU A 160 -7.56 -6.59 -9.79
CA GLU A 160 -7.51 -6.75 -8.32
C GLU A 160 -6.94 -8.12 -7.91
N TYR A 161 -7.25 -9.15 -8.70
CA TYR A 161 -6.79 -10.52 -8.43
C TYR A 161 -5.52 -10.90 -9.19
N GLY A 162 -4.83 -9.93 -9.82
CA GLY A 162 -3.53 -10.13 -10.47
C GLY A 162 -3.59 -10.80 -11.84
N PHE A 163 -4.74 -10.79 -12.50
CA PHE A 163 -4.91 -11.25 -13.86
C PHE A 163 -4.76 -10.09 -14.86
N THR A 164 -4.31 -10.39 -16.07
CA THR A 164 -4.18 -9.41 -17.15
C THR A 164 -5.53 -8.95 -17.72
N ASP A 165 -6.49 -9.85 -17.76
CA ASP A 165 -7.81 -9.65 -18.36
C ASP A 165 -8.82 -10.70 -17.86
N TRP A 166 -10.09 -10.56 -18.29
CA TRP A 166 -11.16 -11.47 -17.90
C TRP A 166 -11.02 -12.89 -18.52
N ASP A 167 -10.40 -13.02 -19.66
CA ASP A 167 -10.16 -14.35 -20.26
C ASP A 167 -9.14 -15.14 -19.45
N ALA A 168 -8.16 -14.46 -18.85
CA ALA A 168 -7.23 -15.06 -17.89
C ALA A 168 -7.95 -15.54 -16.63
N VAL A 169 -8.88 -14.74 -16.07
CA VAL A 169 -9.76 -15.15 -14.94
C VAL A 169 -10.58 -16.37 -15.30
N ARG A 170 -11.25 -16.34 -16.47
CA ARG A 170 -12.07 -17.44 -16.96
C ARG A 170 -11.25 -18.74 -17.12
N SER A 171 -10.09 -18.65 -17.74
CA SER A 171 -9.22 -19.80 -17.97
C SER A 171 -8.71 -20.39 -16.65
N PHE A 172 -8.37 -19.55 -15.70
CA PHE A 172 -7.96 -19.95 -14.36
C PHE A 172 -9.12 -20.62 -13.61
N ALA A 173 -10.26 -19.95 -13.51
CA ALA A 173 -11.43 -20.44 -12.77
C ALA A 173 -11.92 -21.79 -13.29
N LEU A 174 -12.08 -21.94 -14.61
CA LEU A 174 -12.56 -23.18 -15.22
C LEU A 174 -11.58 -24.34 -15.08
N GLY A 175 -10.30 -24.08 -14.85
CA GLY A 175 -9.27 -25.09 -14.59
C GLY A 175 -9.19 -25.56 -13.14
N LEU A 176 -9.95 -24.96 -12.22
CA LEU A 176 -9.90 -25.32 -10.80
C LEU A 176 -10.58 -26.66 -10.51
N ALA A 177 -9.94 -27.46 -9.67
CA ALA A 177 -10.51 -28.71 -9.14
C ALA A 177 -11.43 -28.48 -7.93
N ASP A 178 -11.24 -27.38 -7.20
CA ASP A 178 -12.04 -26.95 -6.05
C ASP A 178 -12.41 -25.47 -6.21
N ALA A 179 -13.70 -25.15 -6.08
CA ALA A 179 -14.20 -23.79 -6.20
C ALA A 179 -13.68 -22.84 -5.09
N ARG A 180 -13.13 -23.38 -4.01
CA ARG A 180 -12.48 -22.60 -2.94
C ARG A 180 -11.12 -22.06 -3.33
N ASP A 181 -10.52 -22.58 -4.40
CA ASP A 181 -9.19 -22.19 -4.92
C ASP A 181 -9.24 -20.95 -5.83
N ILE A 182 -10.28 -20.13 -5.76
CA ILE A 182 -10.50 -19.00 -6.66
C ILE A 182 -9.55 -17.83 -6.49
N VAL A 183 -8.76 -17.79 -5.40
CA VAL A 183 -7.97 -16.59 -5.06
C VAL A 183 -6.47 -16.84 -5.23
N PRO A 184 -5.83 -16.34 -6.29
CA PRO A 184 -4.39 -16.44 -6.48
C PRO A 184 -3.64 -15.28 -5.80
N LYS A 185 -4.09 -14.78 -4.63
CA LYS A 185 -3.39 -13.70 -3.94
C LYS A 185 -2.04 -14.16 -3.41
N PRO A 186 -0.97 -13.37 -3.59
CA PRO A 186 0.30 -13.68 -2.95
C PRO A 186 0.16 -13.54 -1.44
N VAL A 187 0.72 -14.49 -0.69
CA VAL A 187 1.03 -14.30 0.72
C VAL A 187 2.49 -13.88 0.84
N ALA A 188 2.81 -13.03 1.82
CA ALA A 188 4.17 -12.63 2.08
C ALA A 188 4.68 -13.26 3.37
N LEU A 189 5.91 -13.79 3.32
CA LEU A 189 6.64 -14.30 4.48
C LEU A 189 7.75 -13.33 4.84
N THR A 190 7.90 -13.06 6.13
CA THR A 190 9.05 -12.31 6.66
C THR A 190 10.04 -13.31 7.23
N THR A 191 11.28 -13.27 6.76
CA THR A 191 12.38 -14.10 7.23
C THR A 191 13.03 -13.47 8.46
N GLU A 192 13.87 -14.22 9.18
CA GLU A 192 14.49 -13.76 10.42
C GLU A 192 15.41 -12.54 10.21
N ASP A 193 16.00 -12.40 9.02
CA ASP A 193 16.80 -11.25 8.60
C ASP A 193 15.97 -10.04 8.11
N GLY A 194 14.62 -10.14 8.19
CA GLY A 194 13.70 -9.09 7.78
C GLY A 194 13.42 -9.03 6.27
N ALA A 195 13.92 -9.98 5.47
CA ALA A 195 13.59 -10.05 4.06
C ALA A 195 12.14 -10.50 3.85
N VAL A 196 11.46 -9.96 2.83
CA VAL A 196 10.09 -10.32 2.49
C VAL A 196 10.07 -11.22 1.25
N ARG A 197 9.58 -12.44 1.42
CA ARG A 197 9.39 -13.42 0.34
C ARG A 197 7.91 -13.55 0.00
N ARG A 198 7.53 -13.23 -1.23
CA ARG A 198 6.15 -13.42 -1.71
C ARG A 198 5.97 -14.80 -2.33
N ILE A 199 4.87 -15.47 -1.96
CA ILE A 199 4.45 -16.76 -2.50
C ILE A 199 3.18 -16.54 -3.28
N VAL A 200 3.23 -16.80 -4.60
CA VAL A 200 2.10 -16.65 -5.52
C VAL A 200 1.66 -18.05 -5.93
N ALA A 201 0.59 -18.59 -5.33
CA ALA A 201 0.06 -19.89 -5.76
C ALA A 201 -1.30 -20.26 -5.13
N GLY A 202 -2.38 -19.52 -5.36
CA GLY A 202 -3.73 -19.91 -4.93
C GLY A 202 -3.84 -20.28 -3.43
N THR A 203 -4.83 -21.08 -3.05
CA THR A 203 -4.96 -21.62 -1.67
C THR A 203 -3.75 -22.45 -1.23
N ARG A 204 -3.03 -23.04 -2.18
CA ARG A 204 -1.76 -23.71 -1.90
C ARG A 204 -0.68 -22.75 -1.39
N ALA A 205 -0.81 -21.44 -1.64
CA ALA A 205 0.14 -20.46 -1.10
C ALA A 205 0.15 -20.45 0.42
N ILE A 206 -1.03 -20.55 1.07
CA ILE A 206 -1.11 -20.60 2.53
C ILE A 206 -0.51 -21.90 3.06
N SER A 207 -0.85 -23.06 2.49
CA SER A 207 -0.27 -24.34 2.93
C SER A 207 1.25 -24.41 2.73
N VAL A 208 1.76 -23.81 1.62
CA VAL A 208 3.21 -23.69 1.39
C VAL A 208 3.84 -22.75 2.42
N ALA A 209 3.20 -21.62 2.70
CA ALA A 209 3.66 -20.65 3.68
C ALA A 209 3.71 -21.27 5.10
N VAL A 210 2.66 -22.01 5.48
CA VAL A 210 2.60 -22.75 6.74
C VAL A 210 3.73 -23.78 6.85
N GLY A 211 4.03 -24.51 5.76
CA GLY A 211 5.17 -25.43 5.71
C GLY A 211 6.50 -24.72 5.98
N LEU A 212 6.77 -23.62 5.30
CA LEU A 212 7.99 -22.84 5.46
C LEU A 212 8.14 -22.23 6.87
N LEU A 213 7.01 -21.78 7.45
CA LEU A 213 6.98 -21.30 8.84
C LEU A 213 7.25 -22.42 9.84
N ALA A 214 6.64 -23.61 9.62
CA ALA A 214 6.87 -24.79 10.47
C ALA A 214 8.31 -25.30 10.40
N GLU A 215 8.99 -25.12 9.26
CA GLU A 215 10.41 -25.42 9.07
C GLU A 215 11.35 -24.34 9.63
N GLY A 216 10.81 -23.24 10.17
CA GLY A 216 11.60 -22.12 10.69
C GLY A 216 12.28 -21.26 9.62
N GLN A 217 11.87 -21.38 8.34
CA GLN A 217 12.43 -20.57 7.25
C GLN A 217 11.86 -19.15 7.20
N ALA A 218 10.85 -18.85 8.01
CA ALA A 218 10.28 -17.52 8.19
C ALA A 218 9.68 -17.39 9.60
N THR A 219 9.55 -16.15 10.07
CA THR A 219 8.99 -15.81 11.38
C THR A 219 7.73 -14.96 11.29
N GLY A 220 7.38 -14.47 10.11
CA GLY A 220 6.20 -13.65 9.88
C GLY A 220 5.40 -14.08 8.66
N LEU A 221 4.08 -13.86 8.73
CA LEU A 221 3.13 -14.12 7.65
C LEU A 221 2.21 -12.91 7.45
N ASP A 222 2.17 -12.42 6.22
CA ASP A 222 1.12 -11.53 5.75
C ASP A 222 0.18 -12.32 4.83
N ALA A 223 -1.00 -12.65 5.35
CA ALA A 223 -2.08 -13.35 4.65
C ALA A 223 -3.37 -12.53 4.69
N HIS A 224 -3.25 -11.22 4.59
CA HIS A 224 -4.36 -10.27 4.63
C HIS A 224 -5.48 -10.65 3.64
N GLY A 225 -6.69 -10.80 4.13
CA GLY A 225 -7.87 -11.21 3.35
C GLY A 225 -7.93 -12.70 2.98
N GLN A 226 -6.98 -13.55 3.43
CA GLN A 226 -6.88 -14.94 2.98
C GLN A 226 -6.99 -15.97 4.09
N MET A 227 -6.86 -15.55 5.34
CA MET A 227 -6.91 -16.50 6.47
C MET A 227 -8.34 -16.95 6.76
N THR A 228 -8.47 -18.21 7.14
CA THR A 228 -9.70 -18.81 7.66
C THR A 228 -9.39 -19.54 8.97
N ASP A 229 -10.42 -19.90 9.74
CA ASP A 229 -10.24 -20.63 10.99
C ASP A 229 -9.49 -21.95 10.79
N ALA A 230 -9.78 -22.68 9.70
CA ALA A 230 -9.09 -23.94 9.38
C ALA A 230 -7.60 -23.73 9.04
N PHE A 231 -7.25 -22.66 8.31
CA PHE A 231 -5.85 -22.34 8.03
C PHE A 231 -5.12 -21.84 9.27
N LEU A 232 -5.81 -21.15 10.18
CA LEU A 232 -5.21 -20.71 11.44
C LEU A 232 -4.93 -21.92 12.36
N GLU A 233 -5.79 -22.95 12.34
CA GLU A 233 -5.53 -24.21 13.02
C GLU A 233 -4.25 -24.89 12.49
N GLU A 234 -4.09 -24.96 11.16
CA GLU A 234 -2.88 -25.51 10.53
C GLU A 234 -1.64 -24.69 10.89
N LEU A 235 -1.74 -23.36 10.79
CA LEU A 235 -0.68 -22.40 11.11
C LEU A 235 -0.19 -22.50 12.55
N SER A 236 -1.08 -22.85 13.49
CA SER A 236 -0.75 -22.99 14.92
C SER A 236 0.31 -24.03 15.26
N ARG A 237 0.71 -24.85 14.27
CA ARG A 237 1.82 -25.82 14.41
C ARG A 237 3.20 -25.15 14.27
N ALA A 238 3.25 -23.96 13.68
CA ALA A 238 4.49 -23.21 13.50
C ALA A 238 4.72 -22.25 14.70
N THR A 239 5.19 -22.78 15.81
CA THR A 239 5.29 -22.06 17.09
C THR A 239 6.34 -20.93 17.11
N SER A 240 7.26 -20.86 16.12
CA SER A 240 8.28 -19.83 16.03
C SER A 240 7.79 -18.49 15.46
N ILE A 241 6.50 -18.41 15.07
CA ILE A 241 5.92 -17.22 14.48
C ILE A 241 5.96 -16.03 15.44
N GLN A 242 6.41 -14.89 14.94
CA GLN A 242 6.49 -13.61 15.66
C GLN A 242 5.52 -12.56 15.12
N GLU A 243 5.15 -12.63 13.84
CA GLU A 243 4.28 -11.65 13.19
C GLU A 243 3.18 -12.32 12.36
N LEU A 244 1.93 -11.91 12.59
CA LEU A 244 0.78 -12.33 11.80
C LEU A 244 -0.05 -11.13 11.37
N ARG A 245 -0.15 -10.91 10.06
CA ARG A 245 -1.06 -9.93 9.45
C ARG A 245 -2.22 -10.67 8.80
N LEU A 246 -3.33 -10.73 9.51
CA LEU A 246 -4.51 -11.51 9.15
C LEU A 246 -5.75 -10.62 8.90
N GLY A 247 -5.56 -9.32 8.85
CA GLY A 247 -6.66 -8.37 8.66
C GLY A 247 -7.52 -8.68 7.44
N ASN A 248 -8.79 -8.26 7.48
CA ASN A 248 -9.80 -8.47 6.44
C ASN A 248 -10.07 -9.94 6.06
N SER A 249 -9.67 -10.88 6.92
CA SER A 249 -9.81 -12.32 6.72
C SER A 249 -11.13 -12.85 7.28
N LYS A 250 -11.52 -14.06 6.83
CA LYS A 250 -12.74 -14.74 7.31
C LYS A 250 -12.46 -15.51 8.62
N LEU A 251 -12.01 -14.77 9.63
CA LEU A 251 -11.73 -15.31 10.96
C LEU A 251 -12.90 -15.04 11.90
N THR A 252 -13.18 -16.01 12.74
CA THR A 252 -14.16 -15.94 13.83
C THR A 252 -13.47 -16.18 15.18
N ASP A 253 -14.22 -16.03 16.27
CA ASP A 253 -13.72 -16.29 17.62
C ASP A 253 -13.25 -17.74 17.80
N ASP A 254 -13.91 -18.69 17.12
CA ASP A 254 -13.54 -20.11 17.18
C ASP A 254 -12.13 -20.37 16.59
N GLY A 255 -11.77 -19.66 15.51
CA GLY A 255 -10.44 -19.76 14.92
C GLY A 255 -9.35 -19.22 15.83
N LEU A 256 -9.63 -18.12 16.53
CA LEU A 256 -8.61 -17.45 17.35
C LEU A 256 -8.05 -18.30 18.48
N ARG A 257 -8.80 -19.28 18.99
CA ARG A 257 -8.29 -20.22 20.03
C ARG A 257 -6.98 -20.89 19.65
N HIS A 258 -6.73 -21.07 18.35
CA HIS A 258 -5.51 -21.70 17.85
C HIS A 258 -4.26 -20.83 18.03
N LEU A 259 -4.42 -19.50 18.23
CA LEU A 259 -3.31 -18.59 18.53
C LEU A 259 -2.63 -18.91 19.87
N ALA A 260 -3.32 -19.57 20.81
CA ALA A 260 -2.78 -19.91 22.13
C ALA A 260 -1.45 -20.69 22.08
N ARG A 261 -1.14 -21.35 20.94
CA ARG A 261 0.10 -22.10 20.74
C ARG A 261 1.28 -21.25 20.28
N LEU A 262 1.02 -19.99 19.88
CA LEU A 262 2.01 -19.09 19.29
C LEU A 262 2.64 -18.17 20.36
N GLU A 263 3.28 -18.77 21.36
CA GLU A 263 3.82 -18.05 22.52
C GLU A 263 4.88 -16.97 22.17
N HIS A 264 5.49 -17.07 20.98
CA HIS A 264 6.47 -16.11 20.49
C HIS A 264 5.85 -14.96 19.69
N LEU A 265 4.51 -14.93 19.51
CA LEU A 265 3.84 -13.92 18.72
C LEU A 265 3.98 -12.53 19.36
N ARG A 266 4.52 -11.57 18.58
CA ARG A 266 4.74 -10.18 18.98
C ARG A 266 3.78 -9.22 18.30
N HIS A 267 3.46 -9.48 17.04
CA HIS A 267 2.64 -8.59 16.22
C HIS A 267 1.45 -9.34 15.64
N LEU A 268 0.24 -8.89 15.97
CA LEU A 268 -1.01 -9.50 15.54
C LEU A 268 -1.92 -8.44 14.92
N ASP A 269 -2.25 -8.60 13.64
CA ASP A 269 -3.26 -7.79 12.97
C ASP A 269 -4.51 -8.64 12.66
N LEU A 270 -5.62 -8.29 13.31
CA LEU A 270 -6.96 -8.86 13.13
C LEU A 270 -7.95 -7.82 12.61
N SER A 271 -7.47 -6.69 12.11
CA SER A 271 -8.33 -5.60 11.65
C SER A 271 -9.34 -6.08 10.60
N MET A 272 -10.54 -5.48 10.59
CA MET A 272 -11.59 -5.80 9.63
C MET A 272 -12.01 -7.29 9.59
N THR A 273 -11.90 -7.99 10.70
CA THR A 273 -12.40 -9.38 10.85
C THR A 273 -13.71 -9.41 11.63
N ALA A 274 -14.37 -10.58 11.67
CA ALA A 274 -15.62 -10.77 12.41
C ALA A 274 -15.41 -11.06 13.92
N VAL A 275 -14.20 -10.91 14.42
CA VAL A 275 -13.81 -11.18 15.81
C VAL A 275 -14.59 -10.28 16.78
N THR A 276 -14.98 -10.87 17.91
CA THR A 276 -15.69 -10.21 19.02
C THR A 276 -14.88 -10.30 20.32
N ASP A 277 -15.45 -9.81 21.41
CA ASP A 277 -14.84 -9.86 22.73
C ASP A 277 -14.48 -11.29 23.17
N ALA A 278 -15.31 -12.29 22.84
CA ALA A 278 -15.10 -13.67 23.21
C ALA A 278 -13.83 -14.27 22.59
N GLY A 279 -13.50 -13.90 21.35
CA GLY A 279 -12.30 -14.39 20.68
C GLY A 279 -11.01 -13.86 21.30
N LEU A 280 -11.05 -12.72 22.02
CA LEU A 280 -9.86 -12.11 22.58
C LEU A 280 -9.36 -12.74 23.88
N GLU A 281 -10.11 -13.66 24.49
CA GLU A 281 -9.66 -14.40 25.66
C GLU A 281 -8.31 -15.09 25.40
N VAL A 282 -8.06 -15.56 24.19
CA VAL A 282 -6.82 -16.21 23.78
C VAL A 282 -5.56 -15.34 23.97
N LEU A 283 -5.71 -14.03 23.97
CA LEU A 283 -4.56 -13.10 24.11
C LEU A 283 -3.86 -13.26 25.47
N HIS A 284 -4.51 -13.81 26.47
CA HIS A 284 -3.87 -14.18 27.75
C HIS A 284 -2.74 -15.20 27.59
N ALA A 285 -2.76 -16.01 26.54
CA ALA A 285 -1.74 -17.01 26.23
C ALA A 285 -0.56 -16.45 25.41
N LEU A 286 -0.55 -15.15 25.09
CA LEU A 286 0.46 -14.51 24.24
C LEU A 286 1.35 -13.54 25.05
N PRO A 287 2.30 -14.02 25.85
CA PRO A 287 3.08 -13.20 26.78
C PRO A 287 4.05 -12.25 26.08
N MET A 288 4.38 -12.53 24.81
CA MET A 288 5.32 -11.74 24.02
C MET A 288 4.64 -10.65 23.18
N LEU A 289 3.30 -10.50 23.25
CA LEU A 289 2.54 -9.60 22.39
C LEU A 289 2.94 -8.13 22.64
N GLU A 290 3.44 -7.50 21.60
CA GLU A 290 3.89 -6.09 21.57
C GLU A 290 2.95 -5.18 20.78
N SER A 291 2.25 -5.72 19.77
CA SER A 291 1.36 -4.94 18.92
C SER A 291 0.11 -5.73 18.58
N VAL A 292 -1.06 -5.12 18.77
CA VAL A 292 -2.33 -5.69 18.35
C VAL A 292 -3.15 -4.66 17.58
N ASN A 293 -3.64 -5.04 16.40
CA ASN A 293 -4.56 -4.25 15.61
C ASN A 293 -5.93 -4.94 15.57
N LEU A 294 -6.92 -4.31 16.21
CA LEU A 294 -8.32 -4.75 16.29
C LEU A 294 -9.24 -3.77 15.55
N SER A 295 -8.69 -2.88 14.74
CA SER A 295 -9.46 -1.84 14.04
C SER A 295 -10.57 -2.47 13.20
N TRP A 296 -11.77 -1.87 13.24
CA TRP A 296 -12.93 -2.31 12.47
C TRP A 296 -13.38 -3.75 12.78
N THR A 297 -13.19 -4.19 14.03
CA THR A 297 -13.75 -5.43 14.58
C THR A 297 -14.96 -5.14 15.46
N ARG A 298 -15.61 -6.19 15.97
CA ARG A 298 -16.77 -6.07 16.88
C ARG A 298 -16.36 -6.07 18.37
N VAL A 299 -15.16 -5.58 18.63
CA VAL A 299 -14.57 -5.55 19.98
C VAL A 299 -15.10 -4.33 20.76
N SER A 300 -15.38 -4.55 22.03
CA SER A 300 -15.78 -3.53 23.01
C SER A 300 -14.78 -3.44 24.16
N ASP A 301 -15.13 -2.72 25.23
CA ASP A 301 -14.35 -2.62 26.46
C ASP A 301 -14.07 -4.00 27.09
N ALA A 302 -15.04 -4.93 26.99
CA ALA A 302 -14.89 -6.27 27.54
C ALA A 302 -13.79 -7.07 26.82
N GLY A 303 -13.69 -6.94 25.50
CA GLY A 303 -12.62 -7.58 24.72
C GLY A 303 -11.25 -6.97 25.03
N VAL A 304 -11.16 -5.64 25.11
CA VAL A 304 -9.90 -4.95 25.47
C VAL A 304 -9.42 -5.31 26.88
N ALA A 305 -10.32 -5.64 27.79
CA ALA A 305 -9.96 -6.10 29.14
C ALA A 305 -9.07 -7.34 29.14
N HIS A 306 -9.13 -8.18 28.10
CA HIS A 306 -8.22 -9.33 27.94
C HIS A 306 -6.76 -8.92 27.71
N LEU A 307 -6.50 -7.70 27.27
CA LEU A 307 -5.13 -7.18 27.09
C LEU A 307 -4.45 -6.80 28.41
N THR A 308 -5.15 -6.79 29.54
CA THR A 308 -4.57 -6.43 30.85
C THR A 308 -3.36 -7.27 31.21
N LYS A 309 -3.29 -8.53 30.76
CA LYS A 309 -2.17 -9.46 31.00
C LYS A 309 -1.03 -9.37 29.97
N CYS A 310 -1.18 -8.58 28.92
CA CYS A 310 -0.15 -8.42 27.88
C CYS A 310 0.80 -7.27 28.29
N ASP A 311 1.80 -7.53 29.12
CA ASP A 311 2.65 -6.49 29.73
C ASP A 311 3.67 -5.88 28.77
N ARG A 312 3.90 -6.50 27.61
CA ARG A 312 4.84 -6.03 26.60
C ARG A 312 4.21 -5.13 25.55
N LEU A 313 2.92 -4.84 25.64
CA LEU A 313 2.21 -4.01 24.66
C LEU A 313 2.87 -2.64 24.47
N ARG A 314 3.13 -2.34 23.21
CA ARG A 314 3.67 -1.08 22.72
C ARG A 314 2.70 -0.35 21.80
N ARG A 315 1.84 -1.10 21.08
CA ARG A 315 0.90 -0.56 20.09
C ARG A 315 -0.45 -1.25 20.21
N VAL A 316 -1.51 -0.45 20.32
CA VAL A 316 -2.90 -0.92 20.33
C VAL A 316 -3.73 -0.04 19.38
N TYR A 317 -4.37 -0.68 18.40
CA TYR A 317 -5.23 0.00 17.43
C TYR A 317 -6.66 -0.49 17.60
N LEU A 318 -7.57 0.42 17.97
CA LEU A 318 -9.00 0.16 18.22
C LEU A 318 -9.91 0.98 17.30
N THR A 319 -9.38 1.57 16.25
CA THR A 319 -10.12 2.41 15.30
C THR A 319 -11.38 1.69 14.81
N GLY A 320 -12.54 2.35 14.87
CA GLY A 320 -13.80 1.79 14.35
C GLY A 320 -14.40 0.67 15.20
N THR A 321 -13.88 0.43 16.42
CA THR A 321 -14.47 -0.51 17.38
C THR A 321 -15.43 0.20 18.34
N ALA A 322 -16.20 -0.56 19.12
CA ALA A 322 -17.05 -0.05 20.20
C ALA A 322 -16.29 0.22 21.52
N ALA A 323 -14.98 -0.03 21.56
CA ALA A 323 -14.14 0.23 22.72
C ALA A 323 -14.20 1.71 23.16
N GLY A 324 -14.32 1.94 24.45
CA GLY A 324 -14.55 3.25 25.04
C GLY A 324 -13.68 3.52 26.25
N ASP A 325 -14.25 4.23 27.23
CA ASP A 325 -13.55 4.62 28.47
C ASP A 325 -13.12 3.40 29.31
N GLY A 326 -13.87 2.29 29.22
CA GLY A 326 -13.50 1.02 29.86
C GLY A 326 -12.24 0.40 29.26
N ALA A 327 -12.06 0.52 27.93
CA ALA A 327 -10.86 0.07 27.26
C ALA A 327 -9.62 0.89 27.69
N LEU A 328 -9.75 2.22 27.81
CA LEU A 328 -8.67 3.05 28.35
C LEU A 328 -8.29 2.60 29.77
N ARG A 329 -9.28 2.35 30.63
CA ARG A 329 -9.05 1.86 32.00
C ARG A 329 -8.34 0.51 32.03
N ALA A 330 -8.65 -0.40 31.10
CA ALA A 330 -7.99 -1.70 31.00
C ALA A 330 -6.52 -1.61 30.55
N LEU A 331 -6.16 -0.54 29.83
CA LEU A 331 -4.81 -0.30 29.31
C LEU A 331 -3.95 0.59 30.22
N VAL A 332 -4.54 1.21 31.25
CA VAL A 332 -3.82 2.03 32.24
C VAL A 332 -2.62 1.26 32.81
N GLY A 333 -1.51 1.96 33.02
CA GLY A 333 -0.31 1.42 33.65
C GLY A 333 0.58 0.56 32.76
N LYS A 334 0.23 0.35 31.50
CA LYS A 334 1.09 -0.36 30.53
C LYS A 334 2.39 0.42 30.31
N PRO A 335 3.57 -0.13 30.72
CA PRO A 335 4.80 0.65 30.82
C PRO A 335 5.39 1.05 29.46
N ASN A 336 5.05 0.31 28.40
CA ASN A 336 5.65 0.48 27.08
C ASN A 336 4.65 0.90 26.00
N LEU A 337 3.38 1.19 26.36
CA LEU A 337 2.34 1.51 25.39
C LEU A 337 2.54 2.91 24.80
N ALA A 338 3.20 2.96 23.65
CA ALA A 338 3.65 4.16 22.97
C ALA A 338 2.75 4.60 21.80
N VAL A 339 1.90 3.69 21.29
CA VAL A 339 0.97 3.99 20.20
C VAL A 339 -0.42 3.50 20.60
N LEU A 340 -1.37 4.42 20.68
CA LEU A 340 -2.77 4.12 21.01
C LEU A 340 -3.70 4.84 20.03
N HIS A 341 -4.46 4.06 19.26
CA HIS A 341 -5.61 4.54 18.51
C HIS A 341 -6.87 4.13 19.25
N THR A 342 -7.66 5.08 19.68
CA THR A 342 -8.85 4.80 20.49
C THR A 342 -10.02 4.25 19.67
N GLY A 343 -10.97 3.62 20.33
CA GLY A 343 -12.25 3.21 19.73
C GLY A 343 -13.29 4.33 19.77
N ASN A 344 -14.43 4.10 19.12
CA ASN A 344 -15.50 5.08 18.94
C ASN A 344 -16.33 5.33 20.20
N GLY A 345 -16.15 4.51 21.24
CA GLY A 345 -16.87 4.64 22.52
C GLY A 345 -16.21 5.58 23.54
N VAL A 346 -15.03 6.15 23.25
CA VAL A 346 -14.33 7.05 24.16
C VAL A 346 -15.08 8.39 24.28
N THR A 347 -15.10 8.94 25.49
CA THR A 347 -15.74 10.21 25.82
C THR A 347 -14.78 11.14 26.58
N ASN A 348 -15.20 12.38 26.82
CA ASN A 348 -14.42 13.31 27.65
C ASN A 348 -14.07 12.73 29.03
N ALA A 349 -14.93 11.87 29.59
CA ALA A 349 -14.71 11.28 30.92
C ALA A 349 -13.57 10.24 30.94
N GLY A 350 -13.26 9.63 29.81
CA GLY A 350 -12.15 8.68 29.68
C GLY A 350 -10.79 9.34 29.51
N LEU A 351 -10.71 10.54 28.93
CA LEU A 351 -9.43 11.17 28.58
C LEU A 351 -8.50 11.46 29.77
N PRO A 352 -8.98 11.82 30.96
CA PRO A 352 -8.12 11.98 32.15
C PRO A 352 -7.33 10.70 32.51
N LEU A 353 -7.82 9.50 32.11
CA LEU A 353 -7.08 8.24 32.32
C LEU A 353 -5.76 8.21 31.56
N LEU A 354 -5.61 9.01 30.49
CA LEU A 354 -4.36 9.07 29.72
C LEU A 354 -3.18 9.56 30.56
N HIS A 355 -3.44 10.32 31.63
CA HIS A 355 -2.42 10.71 32.61
C HIS A 355 -1.85 9.54 33.42
N GLU A 356 -2.48 8.37 33.36
CA GLU A 356 -1.98 7.17 34.01
C GLU A 356 -1.13 6.30 33.08
N PHE A 357 -0.94 6.70 31.81
CA PHE A 357 -0.07 6.01 30.85
C PHE A 357 1.37 6.54 30.96
N PRO A 358 2.33 5.73 31.45
CA PRO A 358 3.70 6.20 31.73
C PRO A 358 4.39 6.87 30.56
N VAL A 359 4.20 6.33 29.34
CA VAL A 359 4.85 6.82 28.12
C VAL A 359 4.35 8.22 27.71
N PHE A 360 3.09 8.55 28.00
CA PHE A 360 2.54 9.87 27.66
C PHE A 360 2.89 10.97 28.70
N LYS A 361 3.42 10.58 29.85
CA LYS A 361 3.84 11.54 30.88
C LYS A 361 5.17 12.20 30.62
N THR A 362 6.13 11.47 30.08
CA THR A 362 7.50 11.94 29.95
C THR A 362 8.07 11.52 28.61
N TRP A 363 8.60 12.48 27.85
CA TRP A 363 9.28 12.21 26.60
C TRP A 363 10.61 11.46 26.83
N GLN A 364 10.77 10.33 26.17
CA GLN A 364 11.99 9.50 26.20
C GLN A 364 12.42 9.07 24.79
N GLY A 365 11.81 9.64 23.75
CA GLY A 365 12.03 9.25 22.37
C GLY A 365 13.25 9.91 21.73
N ASP A 366 13.66 9.36 20.58
CA ASP A 366 14.68 9.91 19.70
C ASP A 366 14.00 10.62 18.52
N GLU A 367 14.11 11.93 18.47
CA GLU A 367 13.53 12.75 17.40
C GLU A 367 14.24 12.59 16.05
N SER A 368 15.42 11.97 16.01
CA SER A 368 16.19 11.80 14.78
C SER A 368 15.60 10.80 13.79
N ARG A 369 14.59 10.01 14.21
CA ARG A 369 13.97 8.95 13.42
C ARG A 369 12.59 9.29 12.85
N ILE A 370 12.20 10.55 12.90
CA ILE A 370 10.87 10.98 12.45
C ILE A 370 10.81 11.00 10.93
N ALA A 371 9.88 10.24 10.35
CA ALA A 371 9.58 10.33 8.93
C ALA A 371 8.72 11.56 8.67
N LEU A 372 9.20 12.49 7.84
CA LEU A 372 8.55 13.79 7.59
C LEU A 372 7.12 13.68 7.03
N LEU A 373 6.83 12.63 6.26
CA LEU A 373 5.56 12.45 5.55
C LEU A 373 4.88 11.10 5.85
N SER A 374 5.04 10.52 7.03
CA SER A 374 4.38 9.27 7.41
C SER A 374 3.69 9.39 8.76
N ALA A 375 2.37 9.20 8.79
CA ALA A 375 1.58 9.17 10.01
C ALA A 375 1.70 7.84 10.79
N ASP A 376 2.15 6.75 10.13
CA ASP A 376 1.95 5.39 10.64
C ASP A 376 2.99 4.88 11.63
N ALA A 377 4.03 5.65 11.94
CA ALA A 377 5.15 5.19 12.75
C ALA A 377 5.76 6.24 13.69
N GLN A 378 4.95 7.20 14.14
CA GLN A 378 5.45 8.23 15.05
C GLN A 378 5.65 7.67 16.46
N PRO A 379 6.69 8.10 17.19
CA PRO A 379 6.84 7.73 18.58
C PRO A 379 5.75 8.39 19.44
N ASN A 380 5.37 7.75 20.53
CA ASN A 380 4.41 8.25 21.51
C ASN A 380 3.17 8.89 20.86
N GLN A 381 2.48 8.08 20.06
CA GLN A 381 1.34 8.50 19.25
C GLN A 381 0.01 8.18 19.92
N LEU A 382 -0.87 9.19 19.97
CA LEU A 382 -2.26 9.06 20.36
C LEU A 382 -3.14 9.50 19.18
N ALA A 383 -4.06 8.65 18.73
CA ALA A 383 -5.11 9.03 17.80
C ALA A 383 -6.47 8.85 18.46
N LEU A 384 -7.19 9.95 18.61
CA LEU A 384 -8.47 10.01 19.32
C LEU A 384 -9.64 9.82 18.38
N ARG A 385 -10.59 9.02 18.83
CA ARG A 385 -11.91 8.81 18.23
C ARG A 385 -12.95 8.75 19.33
N GLY A 386 -14.19 9.09 19.02
CA GLY A 386 -15.27 9.02 19.97
C GLY A 386 -15.98 10.35 20.18
N ARG A 387 -16.82 10.42 21.19
CA ARG A 387 -17.60 11.64 21.51
C ARG A 387 -16.80 12.59 22.39
N ILE A 388 -15.84 13.28 21.77
CA ILE A 388 -14.88 14.16 22.42
C ILE A 388 -15.13 15.59 21.95
N THR A 389 -15.08 16.54 22.90
CA THR A 389 -15.23 17.96 22.67
C THR A 389 -13.99 18.72 23.11
N ASP A 390 -13.99 20.05 22.96
CA ASP A 390 -12.91 20.92 23.40
C ASP A 390 -12.53 20.71 24.89
N ASP A 391 -13.52 20.46 25.74
CA ASP A 391 -13.28 20.25 27.18
C ASP A 391 -12.52 18.94 27.44
N GLY A 392 -12.79 17.91 26.64
CA GLY A 392 -12.02 16.68 26.68
C GLY A 392 -10.57 16.89 26.24
N ILE A 393 -10.34 17.56 25.12
CA ILE A 393 -8.98 17.85 24.63
C ILE A 393 -8.19 18.68 25.63
N ALA A 394 -8.82 19.63 26.30
CA ALA A 394 -8.16 20.44 27.35
C ALA A 394 -7.60 19.58 28.50
N THR A 395 -8.15 18.40 28.76
CA THR A 395 -7.62 17.48 29.79
C THR A 395 -6.30 16.82 29.42
N LEU A 396 -5.85 16.92 28.17
CA LEU A 396 -4.55 16.39 27.71
C LEU A 396 -3.36 17.26 28.20
N SER A 397 -3.64 18.47 28.73
CA SER A 397 -2.60 19.35 29.27
C SER A 397 -1.74 18.60 30.30
N GLY A 398 -0.41 18.68 30.19
CA GLY A 398 0.53 17.97 31.08
C GLY A 398 0.91 16.55 30.62
N LEU A 399 0.47 16.11 29.44
CA LEU A 399 0.97 14.87 28.81
C LEU A 399 2.28 15.17 28.05
N ASP A 400 3.35 15.52 28.77
CA ASP A 400 4.61 15.98 28.20
C ASP A 400 5.37 14.90 27.39
N GLY A 401 4.98 13.64 27.52
CA GLY A 401 5.52 12.55 26.72
C GLY A 401 4.83 12.37 25.36
N LEU A 402 3.74 13.11 25.07
CA LEU A 402 2.99 12.98 23.83
C LEU A 402 3.74 13.68 22.69
N PHE A 403 4.06 12.93 21.63
CA PHE A 403 4.77 13.44 20.47
C PHE A 403 3.86 13.62 19.25
N ALA A 404 2.95 12.69 19.01
CA ALA A 404 2.04 12.72 17.88
C ALA A 404 0.58 12.60 18.35
N LEU A 405 -0.27 13.50 17.86
CA LEU A 405 -1.69 13.53 18.17
C LEU A 405 -2.53 13.55 16.89
N GLY A 406 -3.43 12.57 16.73
CA GLY A 406 -4.43 12.49 15.67
C GLY A 406 -5.80 12.92 16.19
N LEU A 407 -6.38 13.93 15.56
CA LEU A 407 -7.70 14.52 15.82
C LEU A 407 -8.51 14.66 14.52
N ASP A 408 -8.23 13.84 13.52
CA ASP A 408 -8.80 13.89 12.17
C ASP A 408 -10.05 13.03 11.98
N ASP A 409 -10.66 12.54 13.08
CA ASP A 409 -11.89 11.78 13.03
C ASP A 409 -13.13 12.68 13.08
N GLU A 410 -14.08 12.45 12.17
CA GLU A 410 -15.32 13.21 12.06
C GLU A 410 -16.26 13.10 13.28
N SER A 411 -16.03 12.13 14.18
CA SER A 411 -16.78 11.99 15.43
C SER A 411 -16.39 13.01 16.51
N LEU A 412 -15.27 13.70 16.32
CA LEU A 412 -14.77 14.70 17.27
C LEU A 412 -15.48 16.05 17.06
N ALA A 413 -16.06 16.59 18.12
CA ALA A 413 -16.68 17.91 18.12
C ALA A 413 -15.72 18.97 18.70
N ILE A 414 -14.63 19.25 17.99
CA ILE A 414 -13.53 20.13 18.41
C ILE A 414 -13.44 21.39 17.57
N THR A 415 -12.96 22.48 18.20
CA THR A 415 -12.83 23.79 17.59
C THR A 415 -11.42 24.36 17.81
N ALA A 416 -11.19 25.58 17.34
CA ALA A 416 -9.95 26.32 17.62
C ALA A 416 -9.60 26.40 19.13
N ARG A 417 -10.57 26.30 20.03
CA ARG A 417 -10.35 26.31 21.49
C ARG A 417 -9.64 25.02 21.93
N ALA A 418 -10.03 23.85 21.38
CA ALA A 418 -9.34 22.60 21.65
C ALA A 418 -7.88 22.68 21.21
N VAL A 419 -7.62 23.16 19.99
CA VAL A 419 -6.27 23.28 19.45
C VAL A 419 -5.43 24.25 20.30
N ALA A 420 -5.99 25.37 20.73
CA ALA A 420 -5.26 26.32 21.59
C ALA A 420 -4.84 25.69 22.94
N SER A 421 -5.61 24.75 23.51
CA SER A 421 -5.23 24.07 24.76
C SER A 421 -4.00 23.15 24.61
N LEU A 422 -3.63 22.76 23.37
CA LEU A 422 -2.46 21.93 23.09
C LEU A 422 -1.12 22.68 23.21
N GLU A 423 -1.14 24.01 23.35
CA GLU A 423 0.07 24.84 23.54
C GLU A 423 0.94 24.36 24.71
N SER A 424 0.30 23.80 25.76
CA SER A 424 0.98 23.25 26.93
C SER A 424 1.77 21.95 26.70
N LEU A 425 1.60 21.28 25.55
CA LEU A 425 2.26 20.01 25.24
C LEU A 425 3.63 20.26 24.63
N GLY A 426 4.66 20.33 25.48
CA GLY A 426 6.01 20.76 25.09
C GLY A 426 6.73 19.90 24.05
N HIS A 427 6.32 18.64 23.84
CA HIS A 427 6.91 17.71 22.86
C HIS A 427 5.96 17.33 21.72
N LEU A 428 4.77 17.94 21.63
CA LEU A 428 3.83 17.68 20.56
C LEU A 428 4.38 18.23 19.23
N ALA A 429 5.04 17.38 18.47
CA ALA A 429 5.68 17.75 17.21
C ALA A 429 4.86 17.37 15.97
N TRP A 430 3.98 16.38 16.07
CA TRP A 430 3.10 15.93 14.99
C TRP A 430 1.64 16.14 15.38
N LEU A 431 0.90 16.86 14.53
CA LEU A 431 -0.55 17.06 14.70
C LEU A 431 -1.27 16.69 13.39
N SER A 432 -2.24 15.79 13.46
CA SER A 432 -3.19 15.48 12.39
C SER A 432 -4.59 15.97 12.81
N ILE A 433 -5.19 16.85 12.02
CA ILE A 433 -6.54 17.38 12.23
C ILE A 433 -7.04 17.94 10.90
N ASP A 434 -8.35 17.85 10.63
CA ASP A 434 -8.99 18.45 9.46
C ASP A 434 -9.73 19.76 9.83
N PRO A 435 -8.99 20.89 9.88
CA PRO A 435 -9.49 22.14 10.44
C PRO A 435 -10.36 22.96 9.47
N ASP A 436 -11.16 23.85 10.03
CA ASP A 436 -11.68 25.05 9.37
C ASP A 436 -10.68 26.23 9.47
N ASP A 437 -11.00 27.39 8.89
CA ASP A 437 -10.11 28.57 8.90
C ASP A 437 -9.75 29.04 10.34
N PRO A 438 -10.68 29.17 11.31
CA PRO A 438 -10.34 29.51 12.68
C PRO A 438 -9.43 28.49 13.37
N THR A 439 -9.66 27.22 13.14
CA THR A 439 -8.86 26.13 13.72
C THR A 439 -7.46 26.10 13.11
N MET A 440 -7.33 26.34 11.81
CA MET A 440 -6.04 26.49 11.12
C MET A 440 -5.21 27.64 11.72
N ALA A 441 -5.86 28.78 12.04
CA ALA A 441 -5.21 29.90 12.71
C ALA A 441 -4.75 29.58 14.14
N ALA A 442 -5.43 28.65 14.83
CA ALA A 442 -4.98 28.16 16.13
C ALA A 442 -3.76 27.23 16.00
N VAL A 443 -3.74 26.34 14.99
CA VAL A 443 -2.58 25.49 14.69
C VAL A 443 -1.32 26.32 14.44
N ALA A 444 -1.45 27.46 13.74
CA ALA A 444 -0.32 28.34 13.44
C ALA A 444 0.41 28.87 14.68
N ARG A 445 -0.28 28.93 15.84
CA ARG A 445 0.26 29.44 17.10
C ARG A 445 0.95 28.38 17.95
N LEU A 446 0.79 27.09 17.63
CA LEU A 446 1.38 26.01 18.40
C LEU A 446 2.92 26.04 18.26
N PRO A 447 3.68 26.22 19.36
CA PRO A 447 5.11 26.51 19.26
C PRO A 447 5.97 25.30 18.94
N HIS A 448 5.47 24.09 19.19
CA HIS A 448 6.23 22.85 19.09
C HIS A 448 5.82 21.98 17.90
N VAL A 449 4.66 22.23 17.27
CA VAL A 449 4.19 21.47 16.11
C VAL A 449 5.09 21.77 14.89
N ARG A 450 5.80 20.73 14.44
CA ARG A 450 6.68 20.77 13.28
C ARG A 450 6.07 20.07 12.06
N HIS A 451 5.22 19.08 12.29
CA HIS A 451 4.58 18.28 11.25
C HIS A 451 3.08 18.41 11.40
N PHE A 452 2.46 18.91 10.34
CA PHE A 452 1.03 19.18 10.31
C PHE A 452 0.36 18.39 9.19
N SER A 453 -0.64 17.59 9.54
CA SER A 453 -1.45 16.82 8.58
C SER A 453 -2.90 17.33 8.60
N CYS A 454 -3.44 17.60 7.39
CA CYS A 454 -4.83 18.07 7.19
C CYS A 454 -5.39 17.43 5.90
N GLN A 455 -5.79 16.15 6.00
CA GLN A 455 -6.13 15.31 4.86
C GLN A 455 -7.43 15.73 4.15
N ASP A 456 -8.43 16.15 4.89
CA ASP A 456 -9.79 16.47 4.44
C ASP A 456 -10.26 17.85 4.93
N THR A 457 -9.32 18.79 5.04
CA THR A 457 -9.59 20.11 5.60
C THR A 457 -10.68 20.89 4.87
N GLN A 458 -11.52 21.57 5.65
CA GLN A 458 -12.51 22.55 5.15
C GLN A 458 -11.93 23.96 5.04
N ALA A 459 -10.72 24.19 5.56
CA ALA A 459 -10.06 25.49 5.47
C ALA A 459 -9.78 25.89 4.03
N GLY A 460 -9.96 27.18 3.76
CA GLY A 460 -9.68 27.82 2.48
C GLY A 460 -8.46 28.76 2.55
N ASP A 461 -8.39 29.69 1.61
CA ASP A 461 -7.28 30.65 1.51
C ASP A 461 -7.05 31.44 2.81
N ALA A 462 -8.11 31.77 3.55
CA ALA A 462 -7.99 32.50 4.81
C ALA A 462 -7.30 31.66 5.90
N GLY A 463 -7.63 30.38 6.01
CA GLY A 463 -6.99 29.45 6.92
C GLY A 463 -5.53 29.20 6.58
N PHE A 464 -5.21 28.93 5.31
CA PHE A 464 -3.83 28.73 4.88
C PHE A 464 -2.98 30.02 5.00
N ALA A 465 -3.57 31.21 4.77
CA ALA A 465 -2.89 32.46 5.03
C ALA A 465 -2.60 32.68 6.52
N ALA A 466 -3.52 32.28 7.40
CA ALA A 466 -3.29 32.29 8.84
C ALA A 466 -2.21 31.28 9.25
N LEU A 467 -2.20 30.05 8.67
CA LEU A 467 -1.18 29.03 8.90
C LEU A 467 0.22 29.53 8.53
N ALA A 468 0.32 30.38 7.52
CA ALA A 468 1.60 30.95 7.07
C ALA A 468 2.32 31.79 8.15
N ALA A 469 1.64 32.20 9.22
CA ALA A 469 2.26 32.85 10.37
C ALA A 469 3.07 31.91 11.28
N SER A 470 2.97 30.59 11.08
CA SER A 470 3.68 29.60 11.89
C SER A 470 5.20 29.74 11.77
N GLN A 471 5.87 29.72 12.93
CA GLN A 471 7.32 29.76 13.06
C GLN A 471 7.94 28.38 13.36
N SER A 472 7.11 27.35 13.52
CA SER A 472 7.54 26.00 13.92
C SER A 472 7.37 24.95 12.84
N ILE A 473 6.32 25.06 12.00
CA ILE A 473 5.95 24.03 11.03
C ILE A 473 7.02 23.87 9.94
N GLU A 474 7.51 22.64 9.84
CA GLU A 474 8.52 22.20 8.86
C GLU A 474 7.91 21.36 7.73
N SER A 475 6.77 20.68 7.98
CA SER A 475 6.07 19.92 6.95
C SER A 475 4.55 20.08 7.02
N ILE A 476 3.92 20.15 5.86
CA ILE A 476 2.46 20.12 5.67
C ILE A 476 2.12 18.94 4.78
N TRP A 477 1.21 18.09 5.27
CA TRP A 477 0.62 16.98 4.55
C TRP A 477 -0.88 17.20 4.41
N GLY A 478 -1.30 17.73 3.25
CA GLY A 478 -2.71 17.99 2.93
C GLY A 478 -3.11 17.31 1.63
N ARG A 479 -4.06 16.38 1.66
CA ARG A 479 -4.42 15.57 0.49
C ARG A 479 -5.59 16.16 -0.29
N ARG A 480 -6.70 16.44 0.38
CA ARG A 480 -7.95 16.93 -0.22
C ARG A 480 -8.27 18.35 0.26
N CYS A 481 -7.32 19.26 0.02
CA CYS A 481 -7.48 20.68 0.36
C CYS A 481 -8.28 21.40 -0.73
N HIS A 482 -9.54 21.00 -0.95
CA HIS A 482 -10.37 21.48 -2.06
C HIS A 482 -10.63 22.98 -2.04
N ASN A 483 -10.56 23.63 -0.86
CA ASN A 483 -10.79 25.06 -0.70
C ASN A 483 -9.50 25.89 -0.74
N LEU A 484 -8.32 25.26 -0.81
CA LEU A 484 -7.06 25.94 -1.06
C LEU A 484 -7.01 26.43 -2.50
N ARG A 485 -6.80 27.73 -2.67
CA ARG A 485 -6.65 28.40 -3.96
C ARG A 485 -5.32 29.15 -4.01
N THR A 486 -5.15 29.96 -5.03
CA THR A 486 -3.92 30.71 -5.28
C THR A 486 -3.50 31.59 -4.09
N ALA A 487 -4.41 32.31 -3.45
CA ALA A 487 -4.04 33.26 -2.38
C ALA A 487 -3.50 32.53 -1.14
N GLY A 488 -4.16 31.44 -0.72
CA GLY A 488 -3.68 30.61 0.39
C GLY A 488 -2.36 29.92 0.10
N PHE A 489 -2.19 29.40 -1.13
CA PHE A 489 -0.95 28.77 -1.56
C PHE A 489 0.23 29.74 -1.55
N VAL A 490 0.06 30.93 -2.12
CA VAL A 490 1.06 32.02 -2.13
C VAL A 490 1.48 32.43 -0.72
N ALA A 491 0.52 32.49 0.21
CA ALA A 491 0.82 32.85 1.59
C ALA A 491 1.78 31.86 2.26
N LEU A 492 1.70 30.56 1.95
CA LEU A 492 2.60 29.53 2.51
C LEU A 492 4.08 29.80 2.22
N ALA A 493 4.41 30.54 1.17
CA ALA A 493 5.79 30.94 0.88
C ALA A 493 6.42 31.84 1.97
N GLN A 494 5.62 32.39 2.89
CA GLN A 494 6.11 33.18 4.02
C GLN A 494 6.60 32.30 5.19
N MET A 495 6.33 30.99 5.19
CA MET A 495 6.72 30.09 6.27
C MET A 495 8.24 29.85 6.26
N PRO A 496 8.96 30.28 7.32
CA PRO A 496 10.43 30.30 7.27
C PRO A 496 11.05 28.91 7.36
N LYS A 497 10.36 27.94 7.96
CA LYS A 497 10.89 26.60 8.21
C LYS A 497 10.26 25.50 7.32
N LEU A 498 9.32 25.84 6.45
CA LEU A 498 8.61 24.84 5.65
C LEU A 498 9.56 24.14 4.66
N ARG A 499 9.89 22.91 4.94
CA ARG A 499 10.83 22.06 4.19
C ARG A 499 10.12 21.06 3.28
N ALA A 500 8.95 20.57 3.71
CA ALA A 500 8.17 19.59 2.98
C ALA A 500 6.73 20.08 2.79
N LEU A 501 6.27 20.13 1.55
CA LEU A 501 4.92 20.57 1.20
C LEU A 501 4.23 19.52 0.34
N SER A 502 3.10 19.03 0.84
CA SER A 502 2.19 18.13 0.13
C SER A 502 0.79 18.68 0.21
N VAL A 503 0.29 19.25 -0.88
CA VAL A 503 -1.08 19.79 -0.95
C VAL A 503 -1.65 19.59 -2.35
N SER A 504 -2.99 19.50 -2.45
CA SER A 504 -3.66 19.55 -3.74
C SER A 504 -3.53 20.94 -4.35
N CYS A 505 -3.01 20.99 -5.56
CA CYS A 505 -2.85 22.21 -6.35
C CYS A 505 -3.96 22.37 -7.40
N LEU A 506 -5.05 21.61 -7.30
CA LEU A 506 -6.15 21.58 -8.29
C LEU A 506 -6.72 22.99 -8.57
N ASN A 507 -6.85 23.82 -7.54
CA ASN A 507 -7.41 25.16 -7.62
C ASN A 507 -6.34 26.28 -7.51
N VAL A 508 -5.07 25.93 -7.63
CA VAL A 508 -3.95 26.88 -7.63
C VAL A 508 -3.65 27.30 -9.08
N SER A 509 -3.70 28.59 -9.36
CA SER A 509 -3.39 29.10 -10.71
C SER A 509 -1.90 28.96 -11.05
N ASP A 510 -1.57 29.18 -12.31
CA ASP A 510 -0.19 29.18 -12.79
C ASP A 510 0.68 30.25 -12.09
N GLU A 511 0.11 31.45 -11.83
CA GLU A 511 0.77 32.49 -11.06
C GLU A 511 1.01 32.08 -9.61
N GLY A 512 0.12 31.27 -9.04
CA GLY A 512 0.31 30.67 -7.72
C GLY A 512 1.49 29.70 -7.72
N LEU A 513 1.56 28.79 -8.69
CA LEU A 513 2.68 27.85 -8.83
C LEU A 513 4.01 28.57 -9.09
N ALA A 514 4.00 29.72 -9.76
CA ALA A 514 5.19 30.55 -10.00
C ALA A 514 5.85 31.06 -8.70
N THR A 515 5.16 31.00 -7.56
CA THR A 515 5.74 31.36 -6.24
C THR A 515 6.57 30.24 -5.60
N LEU A 516 6.53 29.00 -6.10
CA LEU A 516 7.29 27.88 -5.54
C LEU A 516 8.79 28.17 -5.32
N PRO A 517 9.51 28.83 -6.23
CA PRO A 517 10.91 29.16 -6.02
C PRO A 517 11.18 30.15 -4.87
N SER A 518 10.15 30.86 -4.39
CA SER A 518 10.25 31.81 -3.28
C SER A 518 10.10 31.17 -1.89
N PHE A 519 9.77 29.88 -1.80
CA PHE A 519 9.71 29.18 -0.54
C PHE A 519 11.13 29.04 0.06
N PRO A 520 11.42 29.62 1.24
CA PRO A 520 12.81 29.81 1.67
C PRO A 520 13.53 28.53 2.04
N SER A 521 12.80 27.51 2.48
CA SER A 521 13.37 26.27 3.04
C SER A 521 12.95 25.00 2.31
N LEU A 522 12.15 25.06 1.24
CA LEU A 522 11.54 23.91 0.57
C LEU A 522 12.60 22.95 0.01
N ARG A 523 12.49 21.67 0.41
CA ARG A 523 13.35 20.56 -0.01
C ARG A 523 12.56 19.39 -0.59
N GLU A 524 11.34 19.21 -0.14
CA GLU A 524 10.46 18.09 -0.51
C GLU A 524 9.13 18.64 -1.00
N LEU A 525 8.70 18.19 -2.17
CA LEU A 525 7.44 18.62 -2.76
C LEU A 525 6.63 17.41 -3.24
N VAL A 526 5.36 17.38 -2.86
CA VAL A 526 4.35 16.43 -3.37
C VAL A 526 3.23 17.26 -4.01
N PRO A 527 3.41 17.70 -5.27
CA PRO A 527 2.50 18.62 -5.94
C PRO A 527 1.32 17.85 -6.54
N MET A 528 0.30 17.57 -5.76
CA MET A 528 -0.88 16.86 -6.27
C MET A 528 -1.61 17.72 -7.30
N ASP A 529 -2.09 17.09 -8.38
CA ASP A 529 -2.93 17.68 -9.42
C ASP A 529 -2.26 18.81 -10.25
N VAL A 530 -0.93 18.94 -10.24
CA VAL A 530 -0.21 19.91 -11.06
C VAL A 530 -0.15 19.44 -12.53
N PRO A 531 -0.56 20.26 -13.51
CA PRO A 531 -0.41 19.93 -14.93
C PRO A 531 1.06 20.00 -15.37
N ASP A 532 1.42 19.31 -16.48
CA ASP A 532 2.79 19.23 -17.00
C ASP A 532 3.48 20.59 -17.11
N GLU A 533 2.77 21.62 -17.58
CA GLU A 533 3.31 22.98 -17.72
C GLU A 533 3.69 23.63 -16.39
N GLY A 534 3.03 23.26 -15.29
CA GLY A 534 3.35 23.78 -13.95
C GLY A 534 4.73 23.34 -13.46
N TYR A 535 5.27 22.24 -14.01
CA TYR A 535 6.62 21.75 -13.64
C TYR A 535 7.74 22.69 -14.05
N ARG A 536 7.52 23.64 -14.98
CA ARG A 536 8.49 24.71 -15.30
C ARG A 536 8.79 25.61 -14.09
N HIS A 537 7.82 25.76 -13.17
CA HIS A 537 8.01 26.51 -11.93
C HIS A 537 8.76 25.67 -10.89
N ILE A 538 8.43 24.36 -10.79
CA ILE A 538 9.15 23.43 -9.93
C ILE A 538 10.62 23.34 -10.34
N ALA A 539 10.91 23.37 -11.63
CA ALA A 539 12.28 23.36 -12.17
C ALA A 539 13.17 24.50 -11.65
N GLN A 540 12.57 25.60 -11.19
CA GLN A 540 13.29 26.74 -10.62
C GLN A 540 13.60 26.60 -9.13
N CYS A 541 13.07 25.56 -8.48
CA CYS A 541 13.31 25.27 -7.05
C CYS A 541 14.68 24.59 -6.86
N SER A 542 15.78 25.33 -7.01
CA SER A 542 17.15 24.81 -7.02
C SER A 542 17.59 24.09 -5.75
N ALA A 543 16.85 24.24 -4.67
CA ALA A 543 17.07 23.57 -3.39
C ALA A 543 16.32 22.26 -3.23
N LEU A 544 15.48 21.88 -4.20
CA LEU A 544 14.61 20.69 -4.10
C LEU A 544 15.44 19.40 -4.14
N GLU A 545 15.20 18.52 -3.17
CA GLU A 545 15.87 17.24 -3.01
C GLU A 545 14.94 16.04 -3.27
N SER A 546 13.63 16.21 -3.06
CA SER A 546 12.62 15.16 -3.24
C SER A 546 11.41 15.70 -3.99
N LEU A 547 11.00 14.97 -5.03
CA LEU A 547 9.79 15.25 -5.82
C LEU A 547 8.96 13.97 -5.95
N VAL A 548 7.73 13.99 -5.41
CA VAL A 548 6.82 12.85 -5.42
C VAL A 548 5.53 13.22 -6.14
N LEU A 549 5.29 12.63 -7.29
CA LEU A 549 4.12 12.90 -8.15
C LEU A 549 2.93 12.04 -7.72
N MET A 550 2.47 12.26 -6.50
CA MET A 550 1.29 11.56 -5.98
C MET A 550 0.02 12.17 -6.57
N TYR A 551 -0.91 11.32 -7.05
CA TYR A 551 -2.14 11.74 -7.72
C TYR A 551 -1.96 12.59 -9.00
N CYS A 552 -0.75 12.72 -9.53
CA CYS A 552 -0.44 13.43 -10.76
C CYS A 552 -0.56 12.51 -11.98
N ARG A 553 -1.68 11.87 -12.19
CA ARG A 553 -1.87 10.78 -13.17
C ARG A 553 -1.79 11.19 -14.61
N ASP A 554 -2.03 12.46 -14.89
CA ASP A 554 -1.92 13.04 -16.23
C ASP A 554 -0.51 13.50 -16.58
N THR A 555 0.39 13.45 -15.61
CA THR A 555 1.80 13.79 -15.79
C THR A 555 2.43 12.87 -16.83
N SER A 556 3.04 13.49 -17.82
CA SER A 556 3.76 12.85 -18.92
C SER A 556 5.27 13.11 -18.83
N ASP A 557 6.02 12.63 -19.82
CA ASP A 557 7.46 12.88 -19.96
C ASP A 557 7.81 14.37 -19.98
N ARG A 558 6.86 15.23 -20.39
CA ARG A 558 7.07 16.69 -20.44
C ARG A 558 7.35 17.30 -19.06
N ALA A 559 6.70 16.79 -18.02
CA ALA A 559 7.01 17.20 -16.65
C ALA A 559 8.47 16.89 -16.29
N THR A 560 8.95 15.69 -16.66
CA THR A 560 10.34 15.29 -16.42
C THR A 560 11.33 16.14 -17.22
N GLU A 561 10.99 16.52 -18.45
CA GLU A 561 11.80 17.45 -19.26
C GLU A 561 12.02 18.79 -18.55
N HIS A 562 10.98 19.34 -17.93
CA HIS A 562 11.12 20.57 -17.16
C HIS A 562 12.09 20.42 -15.98
N ILE A 563 11.97 19.36 -15.19
CA ILE A 563 12.72 19.19 -13.94
C ILE A 563 14.13 18.61 -14.12
N ALA A 564 14.51 18.26 -15.34
CA ALA A 564 15.81 17.64 -15.64
C ALA A 564 17.03 18.49 -15.22
N THR A 565 16.82 19.79 -15.01
CA THR A 565 17.86 20.75 -14.60
C THR A 565 17.98 20.93 -13.09
N LEU A 566 17.16 20.25 -12.28
CA LEU A 566 17.22 20.37 -10.82
C LEU A 566 18.56 19.86 -10.29
N PRO A 567 19.37 20.71 -9.64
CA PRO A 567 20.77 20.38 -9.34
C PRO A 567 20.95 19.50 -8.10
N LYS A 568 19.90 19.34 -7.28
CA LYS A 568 19.98 18.63 -5.98
C LYS A 568 18.98 17.50 -5.84
N LEU A 569 18.21 17.21 -6.89
CA LEU A 569 17.16 16.17 -6.78
C LEU A 569 17.78 14.80 -6.56
N ARG A 570 17.41 14.17 -5.45
CA ARG A 570 17.87 12.85 -5.01
C ARG A 570 16.78 11.80 -5.08
N LYS A 571 15.51 12.20 -4.92
CA LYS A 571 14.34 11.33 -4.93
C LYS A 571 13.35 11.77 -5.99
N TYR A 572 12.95 10.84 -6.85
CA TYR A 572 11.94 11.06 -7.87
C TYR A 572 10.94 9.89 -7.88
N PHE A 573 9.69 10.16 -7.49
CA PHE A 573 8.61 9.17 -7.46
C PHE A 573 7.49 9.62 -8.38
N ALA A 574 7.18 8.82 -9.40
CA ALA A 574 6.19 9.12 -10.43
C ALA A 574 5.33 7.89 -10.78
N SER A 575 4.87 7.17 -9.75
CA SER A 575 4.05 5.98 -9.93
C SER A 575 2.65 6.30 -10.45
N TYR A 576 2.10 5.41 -11.29
CA TYR A 576 0.75 5.53 -11.89
C TYR A 576 0.55 6.78 -12.76
N THR A 577 1.57 7.23 -13.46
CA THR A 577 1.56 8.36 -14.39
C THR A 577 1.60 7.92 -15.85
N LYS A 578 1.53 8.87 -16.78
CA LYS A 578 1.62 8.64 -18.24
C LYS A 578 3.04 8.73 -18.79
N ILE A 579 4.05 8.62 -17.94
CA ILE A 579 5.44 8.61 -18.39
C ILE A 579 5.74 7.38 -19.26
N THR A 580 6.69 7.56 -20.18
CA THR A 580 7.18 6.51 -21.07
C THR A 580 8.68 6.29 -20.87
N ASP A 581 9.31 5.46 -21.70
CA ASP A 581 10.76 5.22 -21.72
C ASP A 581 11.60 6.50 -21.86
N ARG A 582 11.00 7.60 -22.30
CA ARG A 582 11.66 8.89 -22.37
C ARG A 582 11.99 9.46 -20.98
N THR A 583 11.12 9.29 -20.00
CA THR A 583 11.39 9.73 -18.61
C THR A 583 12.64 9.05 -18.02
N PRO A 584 12.80 7.72 -17.99
CA PRO A 584 14.04 7.09 -17.54
C PRO A 584 15.29 7.55 -18.32
N ALA A 585 15.16 7.78 -19.62
CA ALA A 585 16.28 8.30 -20.43
C ALA A 585 16.71 9.71 -19.98
N ILE A 586 15.77 10.61 -19.65
CA ILE A 586 16.03 11.93 -19.10
C ILE A 586 16.63 11.81 -17.70
N LEU A 587 15.99 11.06 -16.79
CA LEU A 587 16.46 10.87 -15.41
C LEU A 587 17.88 10.31 -15.36
N SER A 588 18.29 9.49 -16.34
CA SER A 588 19.64 8.92 -16.43
C SER A 588 20.75 9.96 -16.59
N THR A 589 20.40 11.22 -16.88
CA THR A 589 21.34 12.37 -16.96
C THR A 589 21.47 13.14 -15.64
N MET A 590 20.67 12.79 -14.62
CA MET A 590 20.62 13.49 -13.33
C MET A 590 21.45 12.73 -12.29
N ASP A 591 22.75 12.95 -12.27
CA ASP A 591 23.73 12.19 -11.44
C ASP A 591 23.49 12.26 -9.93
N THR A 592 22.60 13.13 -9.46
CA THR A 592 22.26 13.29 -8.04
C THR A 592 21.21 12.30 -7.54
N LEU A 593 20.50 11.62 -8.45
CA LEU A 593 19.41 10.72 -8.07
C LEU A 593 19.90 9.48 -7.32
N GLU A 594 19.27 9.21 -6.18
CA GLU A 594 19.56 8.09 -5.28
C GLU A 594 18.39 7.11 -5.16
N GLU A 595 17.16 7.63 -5.21
CA GLU A 595 15.92 6.84 -5.07
C GLU A 595 14.95 7.19 -6.20
N ILE A 596 14.46 6.16 -6.89
CA ILE A 596 13.48 6.30 -7.97
C ILE A 596 12.35 5.30 -7.77
N GLU A 597 11.11 5.79 -7.88
CA GLU A 597 9.91 4.94 -7.91
C GLU A 597 9.05 5.31 -9.12
N ILE A 598 8.89 4.38 -10.06
CA ILE A 598 8.12 4.54 -11.31
C ILE A 598 7.28 3.28 -11.56
N SER A 599 6.44 2.97 -10.58
CA SER A 599 5.57 1.78 -10.60
C SER A 599 4.22 2.07 -11.25
N GLY A 600 3.62 1.06 -11.91
CA GLY A 600 2.28 1.19 -12.49
C GLY A 600 2.18 2.14 -13.68
N CYS A 601 3.27 2.43 -14.38
CA CYS A 601 3.31 3.30 -15.55
C CYS A 601 3.26 2.46 -16.83
N PRO A 602 2.15 2.50 -17.60
CA PRO A 602 1.95 1.60 -18.74
C PRO A 602 2.87 1.87 -19.94
N GLY A 603 3.49 3.05 -19.98
CA GLY A 603 4.41 3.47 -21.05
C GLY A 603 5.86 3.01 -20.86
N LEU A 604 6.19 2.32 -19.75
CA LEU A 604 7.55 1.87 -19.44
C LEU A 604 7.80 0.46 -19.97
N THR A 605 9.01 0.24 -20.49
CA THR A 605 9.53 -1.07 -20.92
C THR A 605 10.86 -1.39 -20.25
N ASP A 606 11.31 -2.66 -20.32
CA ASP A 606 12.61 -3.08 -19.81
C ASP A 606 13.76 -2.24 -20.41
N ALA A 607 13.66 -1.89 -21.71
CA ALA A 607 14.67 -1.09 -22.40
C ALA A 607 14.73 0.36 -21.86
N GLY A 608 13.57 0.94 -21.56
CA GLY A 608 13.50 2.29 -20.99
C GLY A 608 14.11 2.34 -19.59
N VAL A 609 13.68 1.40 -18.73
CA VAL A 609 14.16 1.33 -17.34
C VAL A 609 15.68 1.08 -17.28
N ALA A 610 16.25 0.34 -18.24
CA ALA A 610 17.69 0.06 -18.31
C ALA A 610 18.57 1.33 -18.40
N HIS A 611 18.04 2.46 -18.89
CA HIS A 611 18.76 3.73 -18.88
C HIS A 611 19.21 4.16 -17.47
N LEU A 612 18.40 3.84 -16.43
CA LEU A 612 18.68 4.21 -15.04
C LEU A 612 19.88 3.47 -14.44
N ALA A 613 20.34 2.37 -15.03
CA ALA A 613 21.52 1.64 -14.57
C ALA A 613 22.83 2.48 -14.68
N ARG A 614 22.79 3.56 -15.47
CA ARG A 614 23.92 4.50 -15.63
C ARG A 614 24.10 5.47 -14.46
N LEU A 615 23.05 5.64 -13.63
CA LEU A 615 23.08 6.58 -12.52
C LEU A 615 24.14 6.19 -11.47
N PRO A 616 25.09 7.07 -11.17
CA PRO A 616 26.21 6.73 -10.30
C PRO A 616 25.83 6.58 -8.83
N ARG A 617 24.77 7.29 -8.39
CA ARG A 617 24.33 7.35 -6.99
C ARG A 617 23.07 6.54 -6.70
N LEU A 618 22.43 5.95 -7.70
CA LEU A 618 21.21 5.19 -7.50
C LEU A 618 21.43 4.02 -6.54
N ARG A 619 20.58 3.94 -5.51
CA ARG A 619 20.60 2.93 -4.45
C ARG A 619 19.31 2.14 -4.37
N ASP A 620 18.16 2.80 -4.55
CA ASP A 620 16.84 2.21 -4.46
C ASP A 620 16.03 2.52 -5.72
N LEU A 621 15.52 1.46 -6.35
CA LEU A 621 14.65 1.54 -7.51
C LEU A 621 13.42 0.68 -7.29
N SER A 622 12.22 1.28 -7.38
CA SER A 622 10.95 0.56 -7.37
C SER A 622 10.30 0.66 -8.74
N ILE A 623 10.03 -0.48 -9.35
CA ILE A 623 9.42 -0.58 -10.68
C ILE A 623 8.31 -1.61 -10.69
N SER A 624 7.25 -1.32 -11.41
CA SER A 624 6.20 -2.27 -11.78
C SER A 624 5.48 -1.80 -13.04
N GLY A 625 4.88 -2.70 -13.78
CA GLY A 625 4.12 -2.35 -14.97
C GLY A 625 3.92 -3.54 -15.90
N GLN A 626 2.85 -3.48 -16.69
CA GLN A 626 2.45 -4.57 -17.58
C GLN A 626 3.46 -4.88 -18.71
N ASN A 627 4.30 -3.91 -19.06
CA ASN A 627 5.32 -4.03 -20.12
C ASN A 627 6.74 -4.22 -19.53
N LEU A 628 6.84 -4.41 -18.21
CA LEU A 628 8.08 -4.73 -17.53
C LEU A 628 8.15 -6.22 -17.20
N SER A 629 9.34 -6.80 -17.34
CA SER A 629 9.62 -8.17 -16.94
C SER A 629 10.56 -8.22 -15.73
N PRO A 630 10.64 -9.36 -15.01
CA PRO A 630 11.64 -9.51 -13.95
C PRO A 630 13.08 -9.27 -14.42
N ALA A 631 13.36 -9.45 -15.73
CA ALA A 631 14.68 -9.19 -16.30
C ALA A 631 15.06 -7.70 -16.30
N ALA A 632 14.09 -6.78 -16.17
CA ALA A 632 14.39 -5.37 -16.00
C ALA A 632 15.27 -5.09 -14.75
N ALA A 633 15.22 -5.94 -13.73
CA ALA A 633 16.05 -5.83 -12.54
C ALA A 633 17.49 -6.31 -12.76
N ASP A 634 17.73 -7.21 -13.72
CA ASP A 634 19.02 -7.90 -13.89
C ASP A 634 20.13 -6.98 -14.46
N VAL A 635 19.74 -5.84 -15.03
CA VAL A 635 20.70 -4.88 -15.62
C VAL A 635 21.35 -3.96 -14.60
N PHE A 636 20.84 -3.92 -13.38
CA PHE A 636 21.35 -3.03 -12.33
C PHE A 636 22.52 -3.65 -11.57
N PRO A 637 23.54 -2.84 -11.19
CA PRO A 637 24.64 -3.32 -10.39
C PRO A 637 24.19 -3.69 -8.97
N PRO A 638 24.91 -4.57 -8.23
CA PRO A 638 24.52 -5.07 -6.91
C PRO A 638 24.31 -3.98 -5.83
N ARG A 639 24.88 -2.78 -6.03
CA ARG A 639 24.68 -1.64 -5.13
C ARG A 639 23.25 -1.07 -5.18
N VAL A 640 22.49 -1.36 -6.25
CA VAL A 640 21.11 -0.89 -6.44
C VAL A 640 20.14 -1.94 -5.94
N ARG A 641 19.36 -1.59 -4.94
CA ARG A 641 18.24 -2.42 -4.49
C ARG A 641 17.06 -2.23 -5.44
N VAL A 642 16.80 -3.21 -6.28
CA VAL A 642 15.65 -3.16 -7.18
C VAL A 642 14.47 -3.91 -6.56
N ARG A 643 13.35 -3.20 -6.37
CA ARG A 643 12.05 -3.76 -6.00
C ARG A 643 11.19 -3.87 -7.25
N TYR A 644 11.07 -5.06 -7.77
CA TYR A 644 10.17 -5.36 -8.87
C TYR A 644 8.87 -5.96 -8.33
N ASN A 645 7.75 -5.29 -8.61
CA ASN A 645 6.41 -5.80 -8.31
C ASN A 645 5.74 -6.15 -9.64
N PRO A 646 5.41 -7.43 -9.90
CA PRO A 646 4.81 -7.86 -11.17
C PRO A 646 3.40 -7.31 -11.37
#